data_ce1344d0b61097842490ecb913f95ffa
#
_entry.id   ce1344d0b61097842490ecb913f95ffa
#
_cell.length_a   1.000
_cell.length_b   1.000
_cell.length_c   1.000
_cell.angle_alpha   90.00
_cell.angle_beta   90.00
_cell.angle_gamma   90.00
#
_symmetry.space_group_name_H-M   'P 1'
#
loop_
_entity.id
_entity.type
_entity.pdbx_description
1 polymer ?
#
loop_
_entity_poly.entity_id
_entity_poly.type
_entity_poly.pdbx_seq_one_letter_code
_entity_poly.pdbx_strand_id
1 'polypeptide(L)'
;MSTDLKLTPIRDSNCTLCPLGGMASSERDVCRVGSEPTPYLIVTKNPPSEKMKDEIFSYLEEVGFSRDDFSFTAAVKCRVWDANITKTMTKTCANEYLSQEVQRHKYKWILAFGNEALQATAGKAQVTKYRAQVHPCTHRSETKVFPTIAPGAVSRNPGQRASFIADLTYFRTLSEDAGGTSKRLPDRIRMITSPTGLKALRDDLLTCDGFAFDIETNGFNEYEADSQVVSLALSTWDKGATEPQRCYAVPLEHPESAFRGRSREVLEVLGKYMGTPKRRVAHNGKFDLRWLHEFGCHFDLTFDTMLAAHLLDENRAKGLKPLARSLLNVPPWEMETKALQDEDLKKVLKYNALDTWYTAHLYFIFRDQLVNEQPRLGKLMQMMSVPASNIFTEIERKGIWVDREILQTNAKIAEETLADIDSKLMAHVPHRDEWPDNLKEVNFNASNFARWLLFEHLGLPVIARGKDKEDGSPGNPSMAEGVLQMLNKRHPHEVLDLLLSRVKWQKFSSSFFSSYLDQIDDNDRIHTTFKLTGTVTGRLSSGKGDADKVTGRVSNRGVNLQQVPRDKFVKGVFGGAPGHVFLECDYSQVELRVAAAIAREPTMISLYQNNEDIHMATAMKMTGKPASQVTGDERKKAKPVNFGFLYGMSANTFVDTAWNNYGVEVTPHEAEVFRRAYFEQFPKLLDWHRRQRALAQKFGRVESPLGRVRHLPDIYSPDRKVAAEAGRQAINSPVQSFASDLAILALVNITRDFKRKGLKAFSVGAVHDALNFEVPEDEVRIAAPLIKYHMENVPLMKHFGYHMPVPILGDVALSRYWGDKEEVPEDILLDEGKFDKWLKSHGL
;
A
#
# COMPACT_ATOMS: atom_id res chain seq x y z
N MET A 1 -36.16 -16.87 -47.50
CA MET A 1 -35.30 -18.06 -47.40
C MET A 1 -34.25 -17.77 -46.34
N SER A 2 -34.54 -18.24 -45.15
CA SER A 2 -33.64 -18.14 -43.95
C SER A 2 -32.52 -19.18 -44.12
N THR A 3 -31.32 -18.71 -44.39
CA THR A 3 -30.14 -19.58 -44.32
C THR A 3 -29.70 -19.59 -42.88
N ASP A 4 -30.17 -20.58 -42.15
CA ASP A 4 -29.61 -20.99 -40.85
C ASP A 4 -28.12 -21.32 -41.03
N LEU A 5 -27.26 -20.35 -40.77
CA LEU A 5 -25.86 -20.55 -40.51
C LEU A 5 -25.72 -21.21 -39.14
N LYS A 6 -26.01 -22.49 -39.06
CA LYS A 6 -25.60 -23.33 -37.91
C LYS A 6 -24.07 -23.27 -37.83
N LEU A 7 -23.60 -22.46 -36.95
CA LEU A 7 -22.18 -22.41 -36.54
C LEU A 7 -21.86 -23.74 -35.86
N THR A 8 -21.31 -24.67 -36.63
CA THR A 8 -20.78 -25.92 -36.09
C THR A 8 -19.66 -25.55 -35.12
N PRO A 9 -19.75 -25.91 -33.84
CA PRO A 9 -18.60 -25.82 -32.95
C PRO A 9 -17.49 -26.61 -33.59
N ILE A 10 -16.26 -26.07 -33.58
CA ILE A 10 -15.07 -26.84 -34.01
C ILE A 10 -14.82 -27.82 -32.85
N ARG A 11 -15.54 -28.90 -32.84
CA ARG A 11 -15.37 -30.04 -31.94
C ARG A 11 -14.51 -31.05 -32.65
N ASP A 12 -13.24 -31.10 -32.27
CA ASP A 12 -12.43 -32.27 -32.57
C ASP A 12 -12.28 -33.05 -31.25
N SER A 13 -13.17 -34.07 -31.08
CA SER A 13 -13.13 -34.95 -29.92
C SER A 13 -11.84 -35.79 -29.87
N ASN A 14 -11.09 -35.86 -30.99
CA ASN A 14 -9.91 -36.67 -31.15
C ASN A 14 -8.65 -35.86 -31.46
N CYS A 15 -8.60 -34.60 -31.02
CA CYS A 15 -7.43 -33.75 -31.25
C CYS A 15 -6.16 -34.35 -30.63
N THR A 16 -5.17 -34.62 -31.46
CA THR A 16 -3.85 -35.14 -31.08
C THR A 16 -2.72 -34.14 -31.31
N LEU A 17 -3.06 -32.89 -31.58
CA LEU A 17 -2.09 -31.82 -31.93
C LEU A 17 -1.08 -31.51 -30.83
N CYS A 18 -1.40 -31.83 -29.61
CA CYS A 18 -0.49 -31.59 -28.45
C CYS A 18 -0.86 -32.55 -27.30
N PRO A 19 0.02 -32.74 -26.31
CA PRO A 19 -0.22 -33.66 -25.18
C PRO A 19 -1.49 -33.39 -24.37
N LEU A 20 -2.05 -32.18 -24.43
CA LEU A 20 -3.29 -31.81 -23.72
C LEU A 20 -4.51 -32.57 -24.28
N GLY A 21 -4.45 -33.00 -25.53
CA GLY A 21 -5.52 -33.77 -26.17
C GLY A 21 -5.85 -35.07 -25.46
N GLY A 22 -4.84 -35.73 -24.89
CA GLY A 22 -5.02 -36.98 -24.12
C GLY A 22 -5.41 -36.77 -22.64
N MET A 23 -5.25 -35.56 -22.13
CA MET A 23 -5.52 -35.16 -20.71
C MET A 23 -6.88 -34.49 -20.53
N ALA A 24 -7.52 -34.05 -21.60
CA ALA A 24 -8.77 -33.28 -21.49
C ALA A 24 -9.91 -34.23 -21.06
N SER A 25 -10.64 -33.84 -20.02
CA SER A 25 -11.96 -34.38 -19.75
C SER A 25 -12.85 -34.17 -20.99
N SER A 26 -13.87 -34.99 -21.17
CA SER A 26 -14.75 -35.09 -22.36
C SER A 26 -15.46 -33.79 -22.80
N GLU A 27 -15.26 -32.67 -22.11
CA GLU A 27 -15.83 -31.36 -22.42
C GLU A 27 -14.81 -30.48 -23.17
N ARG A 28 -14.80 -30.62 -24.48
CA ARG A 28 -14.09 -29.70 -25.40
C ARG A 28 -15.10 -28.71 -25.93
N ASP A 29 -15.40 -27.66 -25.19
CA ASP A 29 -16.31 -26.64 -25.64
C ASP A 29 -15.55 -25.44 -26.19
N VAL A 30 -15.80 -25.16 -27.45
CA VAL A 30 -15.56 -23.84 -28.04
C VAL A 30 -16.65 -22.93 -27.53
N CYS A 31 -16.34 -22.08 -26.56
CA CYS A 31 -17.31 -21.19 -25.97
C CYS A 31 -17.74 -20.11 -26.94
N ARG A 32 -19.01 -20.06 -27.22
CA ARG A 32 -19.67 -18.97 -27.91
C ARG A 32 -20.80 -18.46 -27.03
N VAL A 33 -20.78 -17.16 -26.75
CA VAL A 33 -21.90 -16.44 -26.18
C VAL A 33 -22.27 -15.38 -27.20
N GLY A 34 -23.48 -15.41 -27.69
CA GLY A 34 -23.99 -14.50 -28.71
C GLY A 34 -24.41 -15.22 -30.00
N SER A 35 -25.58 -14.86 -30.55
CA SER A 35 -26.18 -15.40 -31.76
C SER A 35 -25.73 -14.76 -33.07
N GLU A 36 -25.00 -13.62 -33.00
CA GLU A 36 -24.55 -12.82 -34.14
C GLU A 36 -23.06 -12.49 -34.00
N PRO A 37 -22.35 -12.14 -35.10
CA PRO A 37 -20.97 -11.73 -35.02
C PRO A 37 -20.83 -10.43 -34.22
N THR A 38 -20.30 -10.53 -33.02
CA THR A 38 -20.05 -9.39 -32.12
C THR A 38 -18.81 -8.60 -32.58
N PRO A 39 -18.72 -7.29 -32.31
CA PRO A 39 -17.53 -6.50 -32.67
C PRO A 39 -16.28 -6.92 -31.90
N TYR A 40 -16.44 -7.53 -30.72
CA TYR A 40 -15.35 -7.83 -29.81
C TYR A 40 -15.24 -9.32 -29.49
N LEU A 41 -14.01 -9.82 -29.42
CA LEU A 41 -13.71 -11.20 -29.03
C LEU A 41 -12.91 -11.21 -27.71
N ILE A 42 -13.40 -11.89 -26.70
CA ILE A 42 -12.64 -12.18 -25.49
C ILE A 42 -11.86 -13.49 -25.68
N VAL A 43 -10.56 -13.43 -25.44
CA VAL A 43 -9.68 -14.61 -25.47
C VAL A 43 -9.13 -14.85 -24.06
N THR A 44 -9.43 -16.03 -23.49
CA THR A 44 -8.91 -16.49 -22.20
C THR A 44 -7.84 -17.55 -22.39
N LYS A 45 -7.15 -17.98 -21.33
CA LYS A 45 -6.14 -19.04 -21.36
C LYS A 45 -6.73 -20.36 -21.89
N ASN A 46 -7.80 -20.82 -21.25
CA ASN A 46 -8.59 -22.03 -21.56
C ASN A 46 -10.08 -21.67 -21.49
N PRO A 47 -11.00 -22.54 -21.96
CA PRO A 47 -12.43 -22.25 -21.95
C PRO A 47 -12.91 -21.86 -20.55
N PRO A 48 -13.49 -20.65 -20.36
CA PRO A 48 -13.93 -20.20 -19.05
C PRO A 48 -15.17 -20.95 -18.58
N SER A 49 -15.30 -21.18 -17.27
CA SER A 49 -16.56 -21.63 -16.66
C SER A 49 -17.62 -20.54 -16.74
N GLU A 50 -18.91 -20.88 -16.59
CA GLU A 50 -19.99 -19.88 -16.54
C GLU A 50 -19.75 -18.85 -15.43
N LYS A 51 -19.30 -19.29 -14.25
CA LYS A 51 -18.93 -18.40 -13.15
C LYS A 51 -17.85 -17.40 -13.55
N MET A 52 -16.83 -17.83 -14.31
CA MET A 52 -15.77 -16.94 -14.79
C MET A 52 -16.29 -15.98 -15.87
N LYS A 53 -17.21 -16.39 -16.72
CA LYS A 53 -17.86 -15.51 -17.69
C LYS A 53 -18.66 -14.41 -16.98
N ASP A 54 -19.45 -14.78 -15.95
CA ASP A 54 -20.21 -13.82 -15.14
C ASP A 54 -19.29 -12.82 -14.42
N GLU A 55 -18.16 -13.30 -13.90
CA GLU A 55 -17.15 -12.43 -13.29
C GLU A 55 -16.56 -11.45 -14.32
N ILE A 56 -16.21 -11.92 -15.53
CA ILE A 56 -15.71 -11.07 -16.62
C ILE A 56 -16.75 -10.03 -17.00
N PHE A 57 -17.99 -10.45 -17.18
CA PHE A 57 -19.08 -9.52 -17.54
C PHE A 57 -19.35 -8.50 -16.45
N SER A 58 -19.28 -8.88 -15.19
CA SER A 58 -19.43 -7.94 -14.08
C SER A 58 -18.43 -6.76 -14.19
N TYR A 59 -17.19 -7.04 -14.57
CA TYR A 59 -16.19 -5.97 -14.78
C TYR A 59 -16.44 -5.16 -16.05
N LEU A 60 -16.89 -5.79 -17.12
CA LEU A 60 -17.21 -5.11 -18.38
C LEU A 60 -18.44 -4.22 -18.26
N GLU A 61 -19.48 -4.68 -17.57
CA GLU A 61 -20.69 -3.92 -17.27
C GLU A 61 -20.37 -2.71 -16.36
N GLU A 62 -19.47 -2.87 -15.38
CA GLU A 62 -18.99 -1.76 -14.53
C GLU A 62 -18.39 -0.61 -15.35
N VAL A 63 -17.72 -0.92 -16.44
CA VAL A 63 -17.16 0.10 -17.35
C VAL A 63 -18.10 0.46 -18.49
N GLY A 64 -19.33 -0.08 -18.51
CA GLY A 64 -20.44 0.30 -19.40
C GLY A 64 -20.54 -0.44 -20.71
N PHE A 65 -19.95 -1.63 -20.86
CA PHE A 65 -20.22 -2.52 -21.99
C PHE A 65 -21.47 -3.38 -21.76
N SER A 66 -22.08 -3.85 -22.86
CA SER A 66 -23.12 -4.88 -22.81
C SER A 66 -22.53 -6.29 -22.99
N ARG A 67 -23.19 -7.29 -22.42
CA ARG A 67 -22.84 -8.72 -22.68
C ARG A 67 -22.90 -9.08 -24.16
N ASP A 68 -23.84 -8.48 -24.86
CA ASP A 68 -24.06 -8.74 -26.29
C ASP A 68 -22.97 -8.18 -27.22
N ASP A 69 -22.07 -7.34 -26.68
CA ASP A 69 -20.94 -6.79 -27.46
C ASP A 69 -19.84 -7.83 -27.69
N PHE A 70 -19.82 -8.96 -26.95
CA PHE A 70 -18.69 -9.86 -26.88
C PHE A 70 -19.00 -11.31 -27.28
N SER A 71 -18.09 -11.90 -28.02
CA SER A 71 -17.94 -13.36 -28.13
C SER A 71 -16.79 -13.86 -27.29
N PHE A 72 -16.82 -15.11 -26.87
CA PHE A 72 -15.76 -15.75 -26.06
C PHE A 72 -15.08 -16.87 -26.82
N THR A 73 -13.76 -16.94 -26.64
CA THR A 73 -12.96 -18.11 -27.04
C THR A 73 -11.77 -18.29 -26.10
N ALA A 74 -10.91 -19.27 -26.38
CA ALA A 74 -9.73 -19.55 -25.58
C ALA A 74 -8.49 -19.77 -26.46
N ALA A 75 -7.33 -19.40 -25.92
CA ALA A 75 -6.02 -19.63 -26.53
C ALA A 75 -5.73 -21.12 -26.71
N VAL A 76 -6.15 -21.94 -25.73
CA VAL A 76 -6.12 -23.39 -25.77
C VAL A 76 -7.54 -23.91 -25.64
N LYS A 77 -8.00 -24.71 -26.59
CA LYS A 77 -9.41 -25.18 -26.66
C LYS A 77 -9.75 -26.31 -25.68
N CYS A 78 -8.75 -26.85 -25.00
CA CYS A 78 -8.93 -27.90 -24.00
C CYS A 78 -9.18 -27.28 -22.61
N ARG A 79 -10.21 -27.82 -21.91
CA ARG A 79 -10.45 -27.50 -20.51
C ARG A 79 -9.54 -28.37 -19.64
N VAL A 80 -8.41 -27.86 -19.24
CA VAL A 80 -7.43 -28.50 -18.34
C VAL A 80 -7.21 -27.63 -17.11
N TRP A 81 -7.41 -28.21 -15.92
CA TRP A 81 -7.41 -27.44 -14.68
C TRP A 81 -6.00 -27.18 -14.15
N ASP A 82 -5.10 -28.15 -14.18
CA ASP A 82 -3.76 -28.05 -13.57
C ASP A 82 -2.59 -28.33 -14.52
N ALA A 83 -2.85 -28.37 -15.82
CA ALA A 83 -1.80 -28.64 -16.79
C ALA A 83 -0.92 -27.41 -17.04
N ASN A 84 0.39 -27.61 -17.07
CA ASN A 84 1.35 -26.61 -17.48
C ASN A 84 1.25 -26.37 -18.99
N ILE A 85 0.54 -25.31 -19.38
CA ILE A 85 0.37 -24.93 -20.79
C ILE A 85 1.61 -24.23 -21.29
N THR A 86 2.33 -24.90 -22.21
CA THR A 86 3.56 -24.36 -22.80
C THR A 86 3.28 -23.39 -23.95
N LYS A 87 4.27 -22.56 -24.28
CA LYS A 87 4.20 -21.66 -25.45
C LYS A 87 3.94 -22.42 -26.76
N THR A 88 4.51 -23.61 -26.92
CA THR A 88 4.33 -24.47 -28.12
C THR A 88 2.89 -24.94 -28.22
N MET A 89 2.30 -25.41 -27.10
CA MET A 89 0.88 -25.86 -27.08
C MET A 89 -0.05 -24.70 -27.44
N THR A 90 0.17 -23.53 -26.85
CA THR A 90 -0.61 -22.30 -27.14
C THR A 90 -0.51 -21.93 -28.62
N LYS A 91 0.69 -21.91 -29.18
CA LYS A 91 0.93 -21.59 -30.60
C LYS A 91 0.29 -22.60 -31.56
N THR A 92 0.42 -23.89 -31.29
CA THR A 92 -0.16 -24.94 -32.11
C THR A 92 -1.69 -24.84 -32.14
N CYS A 93 -2.32 -24.71 -30.96
CA CYS A 93 -3.77 -24.59 -30.84
C CYS A 93 -4.30 -23.30 -31.48
N ALA A 94 -3.57 -22.17 -31.31
CA ALA A 94 -3.97 -20.90 -31.89
C ALA A 94 -3.89 -20.91 -33.43
N ASN A 95 -2.86 -21.48 -34.01
CA ASN A 95 -2.70 -21.58 -35.47
C ASN A 95 -3.77 -22.47 -36.10
N GLU A 96 -4.18 -23.54 -35.45
CA GLU A 96 -5.18 -24.47 -35.98
C GLU A 96 -6.62 -23.96 -35.81
N TYR A 97 -6.96 -23.50 -34.62
CA TYR A 97 -8.36 -23.18 -34.29
C TYR A 97 -8.66 -21.68 -34.19
N LEU A 98 -7.87 -20.92 -33.43
CA LEU A 98 -8.13 -19.49 -33.20
C LEU A 98 -7.95 -18.68 -34.50
N SER A 99 -6.99 -19.07 -35.35
CA SER A 99 -6.78 -18.41 -36.63
C SER A 99 -8.00 -18.50 -37.54
N GLN A 100 -8.61 -19.66 -37.64
CA GLN A 100 -9.81 -19.87 -38.44
C GLN A 100 -11.01 -19.08 -37.90
N GLU A 101 -11.17 -19.03 -36.59
CA GLU A 101 -12.21 -18.29 -35.91
C GLU A 101 -12.10 -16.76 -36.14
N VAL A 102 -10.90 -16.19 -35.98
CA VAL A 102 -10.63 -14.77 -36.20
C VAL A 102 -10.78 -14.37 -37.66
N GLN A 103 -10.35 -15.22 -38.60
CA GLN A 103 -10.51 -14.99 -40.04
C GLN A 103 -11.98 -15.03 -40.48
N ARG A 104 -12.77 -15.99 -39.96
CA ARG A 104 -14.17 -16.16 -40.32
C ARG A 104 -15.07 -15.03 -39.84
N HIS A 105 -14.88 -14.56 -38.59
CA HIS A 105 -15.81 -13.63 -37.96
C HIS A 105 -15.42 -12.16 -38.02
N LYS A 106 -14.20 -11.81 -38.47
CA LYS A 106 -13.75 -10.45 -38.76
C LYS A 106 -13.91 -9.49 -37.56
N TYR A 107 -13.60 -9.96 -36.33
CA TYR A 107 -13.64 -9.11 -35.14
C TYR A 107 -12.83 -7.82 -35.34
N LYS A 108 -13.35 -6.70 -34.83
CA LYS A 108 -12.60 -5.42 -34.80
C LYS A 108 -11.53 -5.44 -33.73
N TRP A 109 -11.88 -5.99 -32.57
CA TRP A 109 -11.00 -6.04 -31.42
C TRP A 109 -11.00 -7.41 -30.75
N ILE A 110 -9.84 -7.77 -30.22
CA ILE A 110 -9.65 -8.90 -29.31
C ILE A 110 -9.22 -8.36 -27.95
N LEU A 111 -9.97 -8.66 -26.91
CA LEU A 111 -9.58 -8.44 -25.52
C LEU A 111 -8.89 -9.70 -25.00
N ALA A 112 -7.56 -9.66 -24.86
CA ALA A 112 -6.73 -10.82 -24.52
C ALA A 112 -6.41 -10.83 -23.01
N PHE A 113 -6.94 -11.82 -22.28
CA PHE A 113 -6.76 -11.98 -20.85
C PHE A 113 -5.59 -12.90 -20.47
N GLY A 114 -4.47 -12.32 -20.06
CA GLY A 114 -3.29 -13.04 -19.59
C GLY A 114 -2.27 -13.40 -20.66
N ASN A 115 -1.22 -14.09 -20.22
CA ASN A 115 -0.06 -14.39 -21.08
C ASN A 115 -0.37 -15.28 -22.27
N GLU A 116 -1.14 -16.34 -22.06
CA GLU A 116 -1.48 -17.32 -23.08
C GLU A 116 -2.38 -16.72 -24.17
N ALA A 117 -3.35 -15.88 -23.75
CA ALA A 117 -4.20 -15.16 -24.69
C ALA A 117 -3.40 -14.16 -25.55
N LEU A 118 -2.50 -13.40 -24.93
CA LEU A 118 -1.61 -12.49 -25.63
C LEU A 118 -0.68 -13.24 -26.61
N GLN A 119 -0.13 -14.37 -26.17
CA GLN A 119 0.72 -15.21 -27.01
C GLN A 119 -0.04 -15.76 -28.22
N ALA A 120 -1.27 -16.22 -28.02
CA ALA A 120 -2.11 -16.77 -29.07
C ALA A 120 -2.57 -15.73 -30.10
N THR A 121 -2.80 -14.48 -29.67
CA THR A 121 -3.41 -13.43 -30.50
C THR A 121 -2.41 -12.46 -31.11
N ALA A 122 -1.33 -12.13 -30.41
CA ALA A 122 -0.32 -11.15 -30.85
C ALA A 122 1.11 -11.71 -30.88
N GLY A 123 1.32 -13.00 -30.59
CA GLY A 123 2.65 -13.64 -30.59
C GLY A 123 3.59 -13.18 -29.48
N LYS A 124 3.09 -12.40 -28.50
CA LYS A 124 3.86 -11.79 -27.42
C LYS A 124 3.61 -12.51 -26.10
N ALA A 125 4.60 -12.56 -25.22
CA ALA A 125 4.49 -13.07 -23.87
C ALA A 125 4.69 -11.92 -22.84
N GLN A 126 4.39 -12.17 -21.55
CA GLN A 126 4.48 -11.18 -20.47
C GLN A 126 3.42 -10.06 -20.59
N VAL A 127 2.18 -10.43 -20.29
CA VAL A 127 1.05 -9.49 -20.36
C VAL A 127 1.29 -8.22 -19.54
N THR A 128 2.02 -8.30 -18.44
CA THR A 128 2.38 -7.14 -17.61
C THR A 128 3.22 -6.10 -18.35
N LYS A 129 4.03 -6.53 -19.33
CA LYS A 129 4.83 -5.63 -20.18
C LYS A 129 3.99 -4.98 -21.29
N TYR A 130 3.02 -5.71 -21.82
CA TYR A 130 2.25 -5.29 -23.00
C TYR A 130 0.80 -4.89 -22.69
N ARG A 131 0.38 -4.91 -21.42
CA ARG A 131 -0.99 -4.58 -21.03
C ARG A 131 -1.38 -3.16 -21.46
N ALA A 132 -2.62 -3.02 -21.85
CA ALA A 132 -3.22 -1.77 -22.32
C ALA A 132 -2.51 -1.14 -23.54
N GLN A 133 -1.68 -1.90 -24.27
CA GLN A 133 -1.08 -1.49 -25.54
C GLN A 133 -1.79 -2.20 -26.69
N VAL A 134 -2.10 -1.48 -27.75
CA VAL A 134 -2.75 -2.03 -28.93
C VAL A 134 -1.73 -2.73 -29.82
N HIS A 135 -2.00 -3.98 -30.16
CA HIS A 135 -1.17 -4.78 -31.05
C HIS A 135 -1.97 -5.26 -32.26
N PRO A 136 -1.35 -5.49 -33.43
CA PRO A 136 -2.00 -6.20 -34.52
C PRO A 136 -2.19 -7.66 -34.16
N CYS A 137 -3.30 -8.27 -34.57
CA CYS A 137 -3.50 -9.69 -34.41
C CYS A 137 -2.64 -10.48 -35.43
N THR A 138 -1.93 -11.53 -34.95
CA THR A 138 -1.07 -12.37 -35.81
C THR A 138 -1.85 -13.16 -36.86
N HIS A 139 -3.16 -13.37 -36.63
CA HIS A 139 -4.02 -14.15 -37.53
C HIS A 139 -4.77 -13.28 -38.52
N ARG A 140 -4.87 -11.97 -38.24
CA ARG A 140 -5.55 -10.97 -39.11
C ARG A 140 -5.09 -9.57 -38.76
N SER A 141 -4.37 -8.91 -39.63
CA SER A 141 -3.73 -7.61 -39.40
C SER A 141 -4.70 -6.46 -39.09
N GLU A 142 -5.93 -6.50 -39.63
CA GLU A 142 -6.97 -5.48 -39.38
C GLU A 142 -7.62 -5.62 -37.97
N THR A 143 -7.49 -6.76 -37.33
CA THR A 143 -8.00 -6.99 -35.99
C THR A 143 -6.99 -6.50 -34.96
N LYS A 144 -7.44 -5.64 -34.05
CA LYS A 144 -6.60 -5.07 -32.99
C LYS A 144 -6.69 -5.96 -31.74
N VAL A 145 -5.56 -6.19 -31.09
CA VAL A 145 -5.47 -6.95 -29.84
C VAL A 145 -5.18 -5.98 -28.69
N PHE A 146 -6.01 -6.04 -27.66
CA PHE A 146 -5.82 -5.30 -26.41
C PHE A 146 -5.59 -6.29 -25.27
N PRO A 147 -4.35 -6.41 -24.77
CA PRO A 147 -4.01 -7.31 -23.67
C PRO A 147 -4.24 -6.66 -22.31
N THR A 148 -4.77 -7.43 -21.37
CA THR A 148 -4.81 -7.09 -19.95
C THR A 148 -4.64 -8.33 -19.09
N ILE A 149 -4.51 -8.17 -17.78
CA ILE A 149 -4.37 -9.28 -16.84
C ILE A 149 -5.63 -10.14 -16.82
N ALA A 150 -5.48 -11.41 -16.50
CA ALA A 150 -6.63 -12.30 -16.38
C ALA A 150 -7.45 -11.98 -15.10
N PRO A 151 -8.80 -12.08 -15.15
CA PRO A 151 -9.67 -11.85 -13.98
C PRO A 151 -9.26 -12.66 -12.75
N GLY A 152 -8.93 -13.94 -12.93
CA GLY A 152 -8.43 -14.79 -11.84
C GLY A 152 -7.13 -14.28 -11.17
N ALA A 153 -6.36 -13.41 -11.81
CA ALA A 153 -5.23 -12.73 -11.16
C ALA A 153 -5.72 -11.59 -10.26
N VAL A 154 -6.81 -10.92 -10.63
CA VAL A 154 -7.46 -9.90 -9.82
C VAL A 154 -8.07 -10.52 -8.56
N SER A 155 -8.77 -11.66 -8.71
CA SER A 155 -9.37 -12.40 -7.59
C SER A 155 -8.32 -12.88 -6.58
N ARG A 156 -7.15 -13.32 -7.06
CA ARG A 156 -6.02 -13.70 -6.18
C ARG A 156 -5.27 -12.51 -5.57
N ASN A 157 -5.28 -11.36 -6.24
CA ASN A 157 -4.63 -10.13 -5.78
C ASN A 157 -5.58 -8.93 -6.01
N PRO A 158 -6.47 -8.65 -5.05
CA PRO A 158 -7.45 -7.55 -5.16
C PRO A 158 -6.83 -6.18 -5.42
N GLY A 159 -5.58 -5.95 -5.02
CA GLY A 159 -4.83 -4.72 -5.31
C GLY A 159 -4.62 -4.45 -6.82
N GLN A 160 -4.84 -5.45 -7.69
CA GLN A 160 -4.78 -5.26 -9.14
C GLN A 160 -6.11 -4.80 -9.77
N ARG A 161 -7.22 -4.84 -9.02
CA ARG A 161 -8.55 -4.51 -9.53
C ARG A 161 -8.61 -3.11 -10.13
N ALA A 162 -8.14 -2.11 -9.40
CA ALA A 162 -8.16 -0.73 -9.89
C ALA A 162 -7.43 -0.55 -11.22
N SER A 163 -6.26 -1.18 -11.36
CA SER A 163 -5.51 -1.16 -12.62
C SER A 163 -6.20 -1.95 -13.74
N PHE A 164 -6.88 -3.02 -13.40
CA PHE A 164 -7.65 -3.82 -14.36
C PHE A 164 -8.87 -3.05 -14.89
N ILE A 165 -9.63 -2.39 -14.00
CA ILE A 165 -10.76 -1.52 -14.38
C ILE A 165 -10.28 -0.34 -15.24
N ALA A 166 -9.13 0.25 -14.92
CA ALA A 166 -8.54 1.31 -15.74
C ALA A 166 -8.21 0.83 -17.17
N ASP A 167 -7.68 -0.40 -17.31
CA ASP A 167 -7.44 -0.98 -18.63
C ASP A 167 -8.74 -1.17 -19.42
N LEU A 168 -9.79 -1.71 -18.78
CA LEU A 168 -11.08 -1.93 -19.43
C LEU A 168 -11.77 -0.60 -19.81
N THR A 169 -11.68 0.40 -18.95
CA THR A 169 -12.18 1.77 -19.26
C THR A 169 -11.46 2.34 -20.47
N TYR A 170 -10.14 2.18 -20.53
CA TYR A 170 -9.36 2.62 -21.67
C TYR A 170 -9.68 1.81 -22.95
N PHE A 171 -9.86 0.49 -22.83
CA PHE A 171 -10.31 -0.35 -23.94
C PHE A 171 -11.65 0.13 -24.50
N ARG A 172 -12.61 0.43 -23.63
CA ARG A 172 -13.90 0.98 -24.03
C ARG A 172 -13.72 2.26 -24.86
N THR A 173 -12.95 3.20 -24.35
CA THR A 173 -12.71 4.46 -25.05
C THR A 173 -12.09 4.25 -26.43
N LEU A 174 -11.09 3.35 -26.54
CA LEU A 174 -10.45 3.02 -27.82
C LEU A 174 -11.39 2.30 -28.80
N SER A 175 -12.29 1.47 -28.29
CA SER A 175 -13.19 0.65 -29.13
C SER A 175 -14.40 1.43 -29.65
N GLU A 176 -14.87 2.44 -28.89
CA GLU A 176 -15.98 3.32 -29.25
C GLU A 176 -15.53 4.51 -30.12
N ASP A 177 -14.26 4.90 -30.05
CA ASP A 177 -13.74 6.05 -30.76
C ASP A 177 -13.50 5.73 -32.24
N ALA A 178 -14.47 6.09 -33.08
CA ALA A 178 -14.45 5.88 -34.54
C ALA A 178 -13.51 6.82 -35.28
N GLY A 179 -12.77 7.73 -34.58
CA GLY A 179 -11.97 8.72 -35.36
C GLY A 179 -11.05 9.65 -34.61
N GLY A 180 -10.82 9.55 -33.30
CA GLY A 180 -9.96 10.56 -32.72
C GLY A 180 -9.66 10.40 -31.25
N THR A 181 -8.61 9.64 -30.92
CA THR A 181 -7.93 9.88 -29.66
C THR A 181 -7.59 11.36 -29.58
N SER A 182 -8.19 12.09 -28.65
CA SER A 182 -7.75 13.44 -28.31
C SER A 182 -6.28 13.35 -27.91
N LYS A 183 -5.41 13.56 -28.87
CA LYS A 183 -3.96 13.59 -28.67
C LYS A 183 -3.65 14.89 -27.94
N ARG A 184 -3.85 14.91 -26.63
CA ARG A 184 -3.40 16.01 -25.76
C ARG A 184 -1.88 16.03 -25.69
N LEU A 185 -1.24 16.12 -26.87
CA LEU A 185 0.20 16.23 -27.00
C LEU A 185 0.60 17.70 -26.88
N PRO A 186 1.78 18.01 -26.38
CA PRO A 186 2.32 19.36 -26.44
C PRO A 186 2.58 19.73 -27.92
N ASP A 187 2.24 20.95 -28.28
CA ASP A 187 2.52 21.46 -29.64
C ASP A 187 4.00 21.36 -29.97
N ARG A 188 4.86 21.64 -28.99
CA ARG A 188 6.30 21.55 -29.10
C ARG A 188 6.93 21.22 -27.74
N ILE A 189 7.84 20.24 -27.74
CA ILE A 189 8.76 20.00 -26.62
C ILE A 189 10.03 20.84 -26.86
N ARG A 190 10.32 21.77 -25.94
CA ARG A 190 11.52 22.61 -26.00
C ARG A 190 12.67 21.90 -25.31
N MET A 191 13.54 21.26 -26.11
CA MET A 191 14.73 20.61 -25.59
C MET A 191 15.78 21.67 -25.26
N ILE A 192 16.24 21.71 -24.03
CA ILE A 192 17.19 22.70 -23.51
C ILE A 192 18.61 22.16 -23.62
N THR A 193 19.30 22.47 -24.69
CA THR A 193 20.63 21.95 -24.98
C THR A 193 21.73 23.04 -24.91
N SER A 194 21.41 24.21 -24.38
CA SER A 194 22.36 25.34 -24.31
C SER A 194 22.08 26.26 -23.12
N PRO A 195 23.05 27.03 -22.65
CA PRO A 195 22.86 28.05 -21.63
C PRO A 195 21.79 29.10 -21.97
N THR A 196 21.63 29.44 -23.27
CA THR A 196 20.57 30.33 -23.74
C THR A 196 19.19 29.72 -23.53
N GLY A 197 19.06 28.41 -23.76
CA GLY A 197 17.84 27.66 -23.45
C GLY A 197 17.51 27.65 -21.96
N LEU A 198 18.51 27.45 -21.09
CA LEU A 198 18.33 27.56 -19.63
C LEU A 198 17.87 28.96 -19.20
N LYS A 199 18.39 30.03 -19.84
CA LYS A 199 17.92 31.39 -19.59
C LYS A 199 16.44 31.56 -19.97
N ALA A 200 16.02 31.03 -21.10
CA ALA A 200 14.61 31.09 -21.50
C ALA A 200 13.69 30.32 -20.54
N LEU A 201 14.13 29.16 -20.04
CA LEU A 201 13.39 28.40 -19.02
C LEU A 201 13.31 29.18 -17.71
N ARG A 202 14.40 29.80 -17.27
CA ARG A 202 14.43 30.69 -16.09
C ARG A 202 13.42 31.82 -16.22
N ASP A 203 13.40 32.50 -17.36
CA ASP A 203 12.52 33.65 -17.62
C ASP A 203 11.04 33.22 -17.59
N ASP A 204 10.72 32.02 -18.09
CA ASP A 204 9.40 31.42 -17.97
C ASP A 204 9.03 31.09 -16.50
N LEU A 205 9.94 30.48 -15.73
CA LEU A 205 9.71 30.18 -14.32
C LEU A 205 9.46 31.43 -13.46
N LEU A 206 10.02 32.57 -13.83
CA LEU A 206 9.80 33.85 -13.13
C LEU A 206 8.40 34.44 -13.39
N THR A 207 7.74 34.07 -14.49
CA THR A 207 6.49 34.67 -14.95
C THR A 207 5.30 33.71 -14.91
N CYS A 208 5.50 32.40 -15.02
CA CYS A 208 4.41 31.43 -15.02
C CYS A 208 3.71 31.35 -13.65
N ASP A 209 2.42 30.98 -13.63
CA ASP A 209 1.68 30.72 -12.39
C ASP A 209 2.03 29.39 -11.79
N GLY A 210 2.36 28.38 -12.64
CA GLY A 210 2.71 27.07 -12.15
C GLY A 210 3.40 26.18 -13.18
N PHE A 211 3.94 25.08 -12.66
CA PHE A 211 4.53 24.01 -13.47
C PHE A 211 4.30 22.64 -12.86
N ALA A 212 4.26 21.61 -13.72
CA ALA A 212 4.46 20.22 -13.34
C ALA A 212 5.89 19.81 -13.71
N PHE A 213 6.54 19.01 -12.88
CA PHE A 213 7.89 18.51 -13.11
C PHE A 213 8.01 17.01 -12.86
N ASP A 214 9.05 16.43 -13.43
CA ASP A 214 9.43 15.04 -13.30
C ASP A 214 10.91 14.89 -13.64
N ILE A 215 11.59 13.94 -13.02
CA ILE A 215 12.99 13.63 -13.31
C ILE A 215 13.14 12.17 -13.72
N GLU A 216 14.14 11.92 -14.55
CA GLU A 216 14.65 10.57 -14.82
C GLU A 216 16.00 10.39 -14.14
N THR A 217 16.20 9.24 -13.51
CA THR A 217 17.38 8.91 -12.73
C THR A 217 17.99 7.58 -13.18
N ASN A 218 19.26 7.37 -12.88
CA ASN A 218 19.93 6.10 -13.17
C ASN A 218 19.62 4.99 -12.15
N GLY A 219 18.93 5.32 -11.04
CA GLY A 219 18.62 4.40 -9.95
C GLY A 219 17.47 4.87 -9.08
N PHE A 220 17.31 4.23 -7.92
CA PHE A 220 16.29 4.58 -6.93
C PHE A 220 16.89 5.14 -5.64
N ASN A 221 18.19 5.17 -5.53
CA ASN A 221 18.93 5.57 -4.35
C ASN A 221 19.78 6.81 -4.68
N GLU A 222 19.37 7.98 -4.20
CA GLU A 222 20.02 9.26 -4.43
C GLU A 222 21.35 9.43 -3.71
N TYR A 223 21.73 8.50 -2.81
CA TYR A 223 22.95 8.57 -2.03
C TYR A 223 24.04 7.59 -2.49
N GLU A 224 23.81 6.78 -3.51
CA GLU A 224 24.85 5.97 -4.11
C GLU A 224 25.88 6.87 -4.81
N ALA A 225 27.14 6.48 -4.76
CA ALA A 225 28.24 7.31 -5.29
C ALA A 225 28.11 7.62 -6.80
N ASP A 226 27.41 6.74 -7.53
CA ASP A 226 27.14 6.87 -8.98
C ASP A 226 25.74 7.38 -9.29
N SER A 227 25.01 7.89 -8.29
CA SER A 227 23.67 8.43 -8.46
C SER A 227 23.67 9.66 -9.36
N GLN A 228 22.78 9.65 -10.34
CA GLN A 228 22.70 10.68 -11.38
C GLN A 228 21.25 11.03 -11.72
N VAL A 229 20.97 12.31 -11.92
CA VAL A 229 19.76 12.80 -12.57
C VAL A 229 20.02 12.87 -14.07
N VAL A 230 19.38 11.99 -14.83
CA VAL A 230 19.59 11.84 -16.28
C VAL A 230 18.93 12.99 -17.05
N SER A 231 17.70 13.35 -16.67
CA SER A 231 16.95 14.48 -17.24
C SER A 231 15.97 15.09 -16.24
N LEU A 232 15.59 16.36 -16.49
CA LEU A 232 14.52 17.08 -15.82
C LEU A 232 13.56 17.58 -16.87
N ALA A 233 12.24 17.39 -16.68
CA ALA A 233 11.23 18.00 -17.54
C ALA A 233 10.29 18.90 -16.75
N LEU A 234 9.73 19.89 -17.41
CA LEU A 234 8.75 20.81 -16.86
C LEU A 234 7.66 21.13 -17.90
N SER A 235 6.42 21.14 -17.41
CA SER A 235 5.27 21.66 -18.19
C SER A 235 4.69 22.85 -17.47
N THR A 236 4.75 24.05 -18.07
CA THR A 236 4.38 25.34 -17.43
C THR A 236 3.08 25.90 -17.96
N TRP A 237 2.44 26.76 -17.16
CA TRP A 237 1.21 27.47 -17.51
C TRP A 237 1.12 28.84 -16.83
N ASP A 238 0.39 29.74 -17.48
CA ASP A 238 0.16 31.09 -17.00
C ASP A 238 -1.07 31.19 -16.10
N LYS A 239 -1.24 32.30 -15.43
CA LYS A 239 -2.40 32.56 -14.57
C LYS A 239 -3.70 32.52 -15.38
N GLY A 240 -4.66 31.76 -14.90
CA GLY A 240 -5.96 31.59 -15.56
C GLY A 240 -6.01 30.45 -16.58
N ALA A 241 -4.91 29.79 -16.86
CA ALA A 241 -4.89 28.62 -17.73
C ALA A 241 -5.72 27.46 -17.14
N THR A 242 -6.28 26.66 -18.03
CA THR A 242 -7.05 25.43 -17.72
C THR A 242 -6.32 24.15 -18.18
N GLU A 243 -5.18 24.32 -18.84
CA GLU A 243 -4.31 23.26 -19.34
C GLU A 243 -2.85 23.73 -19.39
N PRO A 244 -1.85 22.84 -19.49
CA PRO A 244 -0.46 23.23 -19.68
C PRO A 244 -0.27 23.91 -21.04
N GLN A 245 0.67 24.85 -21.12
CA GLN A 245 0.88 25.66 -22.32
C GLN A 245 2.27 25.48 -22.96
N ARG A 246 3.28 25.20 -22.14
CA ARG A 246 4.66 25.04 -22.61
C ARG A 246 5.26 23.79 -21.97
N CYS A 247 6.12 23.09 -22.73
CA CYS A 247 6.78 21.88 -22.29
C CYS A 247 8.28 21.96 -22.55
N TYR A 248 9.08 21.72 -21.53
CA TYR A 248 10.54 21.78 -21.53
C TYR A 248 11.13 20.45 -21.11
N ALA A 249 12.26 20.04 -21.71
CA ALA A 249 13.06 18.92 -21.26
C ALA A 249 14.54 19.29 -21.27
N VAL A 250 15.20 19.07 -20.14
CA VAL A 250 16.61 19.42 -19.88
C VAL A 250 17.40 18.12 -19.74
N PRO A 251 18.26 17.75 -20.68
CA PRO A 251 19.18 16.64 -20.51
C PRO A 251 20.26 17.03 -19.48
N LEU A 252 20.54 16.15 -18.53
CA LEU A 252 21.56 16.37 -17.50
C LEU A 252 22.72 15.41 -17.67
N GLU A 253 22.69 14.22 -17.05
CA GLU A 253 23.80 13.26 -17.10
C GLU A 253 23.70 12.21 -18.24
N HIS A 254 22.90 12.47 -19.26
CA HIS A 254 22.89 11.63 -20.45
C HIS A 254 24.19 11.81 -21.25
N PRO A 255 24.77 10.75 -21.89
CA PRO A 255 26.02 10.85 -22.65
C PRO A 255 26.02 11.92 -23.75
N GLU A 256 24.89 12.17 -24.40
CA GLU A 256 24.72 13.21 -25.44
C GLU A 256 24.35 14.59 -24.87
N SER A 257 24.33 14.78 -23.57
CA SER A 257 23.96 16.07 -22.95
C SER A 257 25.11 17.05 -22.98
N ALA A 258 24.80 18.30 -23.36
CA ALA A 258 25.72 19.44 -23.22
C ALA A 258 25.98 19.83 -21.74
N PHE A 259 25.19 19.34 -20.81
CA PHE A 259 25.32 19.60 -19.36
C PHE A 259 25.91 18.44 -18.58
N ARG A 260 26.37 17.39 -19.25
CA ARG A 260 27.01 16.24 -18.61
C ARG A 260 28.18 16.65 -17.73
N GLY A 261 28.23 16.12 -16.51
CA GLY A 261 29.22 16.48 -15.49
C GLY A 261 28.96 17.82 -14.79
N ARG A 262 27.84 18.51 -15.12
CA ARG A 262 27.44 19.79 -14.55
C ARG A 262 26.00 19.79 -14.06
N SER A 263 25.38 18.63 -13.88
CA SER A 263 23.98 18.50 -13.49
C SER A 263 23.68 19.19 -12.16
N ARG A 264 24.55 19.07 -11.15
CA ARG A 264 24.40 19.74 -9.87
C ARG A 264 24.36 21.28 -10.03
N GLU A 265 25.31 21.85 -10.79
CA GLU A 265 25.34 23.30 -11.07
C GLU A 265 24.06 23.78 -11.76
N VAL A 266 23.59 23.02 -12.77
CA VAL A 266 22.34 23.36 -13.49
C VAL A 266 21.14 23.30 -12.56
N LEU A 267 21.04 22.26 -11.71
CA LEU A 267 19.93 22.07 -10.78
C LEU A 267 19.96 23.11 -9.65
N GLU A 268 21.09 23.47 -9.11
CA GLU A 268 21.26 24.56 -8.13
C GLU A 268 20.82 25.92 -8.71
N VAL A 269 21.18 26.20 -9.96
CA VAL A 269 20.74 27.44 -10.64
C VAL A 269 19.23 27.41 -10.87
N LEU A 270 18.67 26.33 -11.37
CA LEU A 270 17.21 26.21 -11.60
C LEU A 270 16.42 26.24 -10.29
N GLY A 271 16.93 25.65 -9.23
CA GLY A 271 16.31 25.60 -7.89
C GLY A 271 16.00 26.98 -7.33
N LYS A 272 16.84 27.97 -7.63
CA LYS A 272 16.61 29.39 -7.24
C LYS A 272 15.32 29.97 -7.84
N TYR A 273 14.87 29.43 -8.96
CA TYR A 273 13.70 29.91 -9.69
C TYR A 273 12.49 28.99 -9.56
N MET A 274 12.69 27.67 -9.39
CA MET A 274 11.60 26.69 -9.24
C MET A 274 10.76 26.92 -7.98
N GLY A 275 11.27 27.58 -6.96
CA GLY A 275 10.53 28.03 -5.79
C GLY A 275 9.57 29.22 -6.06
N THR A 276 9.73 29.94 -7.17
CA THR A 276 9.01 31.20 -7.46
C THR A 276 7.54 30.98 -7.88
N PRO A 277 7.18 30.06 -8.80
CA PRO A 277 5.80 29.85 -9.22
C PRO A 277 4.90 29.41 -8.08
N LYS A 278 3.66 29.88 -8.07
CA LYS A 278 2.68 29.56 -7.02
C LYS A 278 2.27 28.10 -6.99
N ARG A 279 2.30 27.44 -8.15
CA ARG A 279 1.87 26.05 -8.32
C ARG A 279 3.05 25.18 -8.74
N ARG A 280 3.47 24.30 -7.87
CA ARG A 280 4.56 23.35 -8.08
C ARG A 280 3.98 21.96 -7.91
N VAL A 281 3.85 21.26 -9.04
CA VAL A 281 3.06 20.04 -9.17
C VAL A 281 3.95 18.87 -9.58
N ALA A 282 3.71 17.69 -9.01
CA ALA A 282 4.33 16.45 -9.46
C ALA A 282 3.35 15.28 -9.36
N HIS A 283 3.77 14.12 -9.84
CA HIS A 283 3.11 12.86 -9.61
C HIS A 283 4.00 11.96 -8.76
N ASN A 284 3.65 11.70 -7.49
CA ASN A 284 4.54 11.05 -6.52
C ASN A 284 5.84 11.85 -6.28
N GLY A 285 5.72 13.16 -6.27
CA GLY A 285 6.85 14.08 -6.33
C GLY A 285 7.77 14.07 -5.11
N LYS A 286 7.43 13.31 -4.06
CA LYS A 286 8.33 13.06 -2.94
C LYS A 286 9.59 12.31 -3.39
N PHE A 287 9.49 11.41 -4.38
CA PHE A 287 10.65 10.76 -4.98
C PHE A 287 11.55 11.80 -5.68
N ASP A 288 10.97 12.60 -6.54
CA ASP A 288 11.70 13.63 -7.31
C ASP A 288 12.35 14.67 -6.40
N LEU A 289 11.62 15.13 -5.38
CA LEU A 289 12.14 16.12 -4.44
C LEU A 289 13.36 15.60 -3.64
N ARG A 290 13.40 14.33 -3.23
CA ARG A 290 14.56 13.79 -2.55
C ARG A 290 15.81 13.91 -3.41
N TRP A 291 15.73 13.50 -4.67
CA TRP A 291 16.81 13.63 -5.63
C TRP A 291 17.17 15.10 -5.87
N LEU A 292 16.19 15.93 -6.16
CA LEU A 292 16.44 17.35 -6.43
C LEU A 292 17.09 18.06 -5.23
N HIS A 293 16.62 17.79 -4.01
CA HIS A 293 17.20 18.35 -2.80
C HIS A 293 18.65 17.86 -2.58
N GLU A 294 18.94 16.59 -2.88
CA GLU A 294 20.31 16.06 -2.80
C GLU A 294 21.24 16.72 -3.81
N PHE A 295 20.71 17.09 -4.96
CA PHE A 295 21.46 17.80 -6.00
C PHE A 295 21.37 19.33 -5.90
N GLY A 296 20.95 19.90 -4.75
CA GLY A 296 20.97 21.33 -4.44
C GLY A 296 19.78 22.14 -4.98
N CYS A 297 18.75 21.49 -5.53
CA CYS A 297 17.54 22.16 -6.01
C CYS A 297 16.40 22.03 -4.99
N HIS A 298 16.22 23.05 -4.14
CA HIS A 298 15.30 23.03 -3.00
C HIS A 298 14.04 23.84 -3.22
N PHE A 299 12.88 23.19 -3.16
CA PHE A 299 11.55 23.82 -3.12
C PHE A 299 10.50 22.84 -2.60
N ASP A 300 9.36 23.36 -2.15
CA ASP A 300 8.24 22.55 -1.66
C ASP A 300 7.19 22.34 -2.75
N LEU A 301 6.55 21.16 -2.79
CA LEU A 301 5.35 20.92 -3.58
C LEU A 301 4.18 21.76 -3.07
N THR A 302 3.29 22.14 -3.98
CA THR A 302 1.98 22.72 -3.64
C THR A 302 0.84 21.79 -4.03
N PHE A 303 1.12 20.76 -4.86
CA PHE A 303 0.14 19.77 -5.27
C PHE A 303 0.85 18.48 -5.73
N ASP A 304 0.25 17.32 -5.46
CA ASP A 304 0.69 16.02 -5.95
C ASP A 304 -0.50 15.24 -6.52
N THR A 305 -0.42 14.86 -7.79
CA THR A 305 -1.54 14.22 -8.50
C THR A 305 -1.80 12.79 -8.03
N MET A 306 -0.82 12.08 -7.47
CA MET A 306 -1.01 10.77 -6.85
C MET A 306 -1.78 10.89 -5.53
N LEU A 307 -1.43 11.87 -4.68
CA LEU A 307 -2.16 12.16 -3.44
C LEU A 307 -3.61 12.57 -3.73
N ALA A 308 -3.81 13.42 -4.74
CA ALA A 308 -5.14 13.85 -5.17
C ALA A 308 -6.00 12.67 -5.65
N ALA A 309 -5.45 11.82 -6.51
CA ALA A 309 -6.13 10.62 -7.00
C ALA A 309 -6.55 9.69 -5.86
N HIS A 310 -5.66 9.49 -4.86
CA HIS A 310 -5.96 8.66 -3.69
C HIS A 310 -7.02 9.25 -2.76
N LEU A 311 -7.04 10.57 -2.59
CA LEU A 311 -8.09 11.23 -1.79
C LEU A 311 -9.45 11.16 -2.46
N LEU A 312 -9.51 11.27 -3.79
CA LEU A 312 -10.74 11.22 -4.57
C LEU A 312 -11.31 9.80 -4.66
N ASP A 313 -10.43 8.81 -4.79
CA ASP A 313 -10.81 7.40 -4.83
C ASP A 313 -9.60 6.50 -4.47
N GLU A 314 -9.59 5.99 -3.25
CA GLU A 314 -8.52 5.16 -2.72
C GLU A 314 -8.43 3.78 -3.38
N ASN A 315 -9.49 3.33 -4.07
CA ASN A 315 -9.53 2.08 -4.83
C ASN A 315 -8.99 2.23 -6.26
N ARG A 316 -8.87 3.47 -6.75
CA ARG A 316 -8.36 3.75 -8.11
C ARG A 316 -6.89 3.41 -8.26
N ALA A 317 -6.47 3.06 -9.47
CA ALA A 317 -5.06 3.00 -9.83
C ALA A 317 -4.41 4.38 -9.63
N LYS A 318 -3.27 4.43 -8.95
CA LYS A 318 -2.62 5.68 -8.54
C LYS A 318 -1.45 6.10 -9.45
N GLY A 319 -0.93 5.17 -10.26
CA GLY A 319 0.18 5.46 -11.18
C GLY A 319 -0.19 6.43 -12.28
N LEU A 320 0.77 7.23 -12.73
CA LEU A 320 0.57 8.26 -13.76
C LEU A 320 -0.02 7.68 -15.06
N LYS A 321 0.58 6.62 -15.58
CA LYS A 321 0.17 5.99 -16.85
C LYS A 321 -1.30 5.50 -16.82
N PRO A 322 -1.74 4.70 -15.86
CA PRO A 322 -3.15 4.31 -15.73
C PRO A 322 -4.11 5.50 -15.57
N LEU A 323 -3.74 6.51 -14.76
CA LEU A 323 -4.57 7.69 -14.56
C LEU A 323 -4.73 8.49 -15.85
N ALA A 324 -3.62 8.75 -16.54
CA ALA A 324 -3.67 9.50 -17.79
C ALA A 324 -4.47 8.77 -18.87
N ARG A 325 -4.31 7.45 -19.01
CA ARG A 325 -5.12 6.64 -19.92
C ARG A 325 -6.61 6.74 -19.62
N SER A 326 -6.99 6.55 -18.35
CA SER A 326 -8.40 6.51 -17.96
C SER A 326 -9.10 7.87 -17.97
N LEU A 327 -8.37 8.96 -17.66
CA LEU A 327 -8.96 10.31 -17.52
C LEU A 327 -8.71 11.22 -18.72
N LEU A 328 -7.61 11.01 -19.44
CA LEU A 328 -7.22 11.88 -20.55
C LEU A 328 -7.37 11.19 -21.92
N ASN A 329 -7.64 9.89 -21.94
CA ASN A 329 -7.74 9.10 -23.16
C ASN A 329 -6.51 9.24 -24.07
N VAL A 330 -5.30 9.08 -23.49
CA VAL A 330 -4.04 9.20 -24.20
C VAL A 330 -3.42 7.82 -24.48
N PRO A 331 -2.69 7.68 -25.61
CA PRO A 331 -2.03 6.42 -25.93
C PRO A 331 -0.93 6.10 -24.91
N PRO A 332 -0.57 4.81 -24.78
CA PRO A 332 0.60 4.42 -23.99
C PRO A 332 1.88 5.09 -24.51
N TRP A 333 2.73 5.54 -23.58
CA TRP A 333 4.03 6.14 -23.90
C TRP A 333 5.16 5.53 -23.04
N GLU A 334 4.97 4.28 -22.59
CA GLU A 334 5.94 3.55 -21.78
C GLU A 334 7.29 3.41 -22.50
N MET A 335 8.36 3.52 -21.73
CA MET A 335 9.73 3.27 -22.14
C MET A 335 10.42 2.32 -21.13
N GLU A 336 11.38 1.52 -21.56
CA GLU A 336 12.18 0.72 -20.65
C GLU A 336 13.21 1.62 -19.97
N THR A 337 13.11 1.77 -18.65
CA THR A 337 13.92 2.74 -17.88
C THR A 337 15.15 2.12 -17.22
N LYS A 338 15.52 0.87 -17.58
CA LYS A 338 16.64 0.17 -16.95
C LYS A 338 18.02 0.74 -17.31
N ALA A 339 18.13 1.34 -18.50
CA ALA A 339 19.39 1.87 -19.04
C ALA A 339 19.10 3.12 -19.85
N LEU A 340 18.54 4.14 -19.20
CA LEU A 340 18.17 5.40 -19.87
C LEU A 340 19.33 6.10 -20.56
N GLN A 341 20.53 5.89 -20.07
CA GLN A 341 21.76 6.45 -20.63
C GLN A 341 22.17 5.79 -21.97
N ASP A 342 21.67 4.58 -22.25
CA ASP A 342 21.93 3.84 -23.50
C ASP A 342 20.85 4.08 -24.57
N GLU A 343 19.76 4.74 -24.20
CA GLU A 343 18.67 5.08 -25.11
C GLU A 343 18.94 6.38 -25.88
N ASP A 344 18.29 6.56 -27.01
CA ASP A 344 18.36 7.83 -27.78
C ASP A 344 17.87 9.02 -26.92
N LEU A 345 18.68 10.07 -26.81
CA LEU A 345 18.39 11.24 -25.97
C LEU A 345 17.03 11.85 -26.27
N LYS A 346 16.64 11.94 -27.54
CA LYS A 346 15.33 12.54 -27.91
C LYS A 346 14.16 11.71 -27.42
N LYS A 347 14.32 10.38 -27.39
CA LYS A 347 13.30 9.47 -26.83
C LYS A 347 13.18 9.66 -25.31
N VAL A 348 14.32 9.72 -24.59
CA VAL A 348 14.35 9.96 -23.13
C VAL A 348 13.67 11.29 -22.80
N LEU A 349 14.08 12.37 -23.48
CA LEU A 349 13.53 13.69 -23.25
C LEU A 349 12.03 13.79 -23.60
N LYS A 350 11.59 13.11 -24.66
CA LYS A 350 10.18 13.04 -25.03
C LYS A 350 9.36 12.28 -24.00
N TYR A 351 9.89 11.19 -23.50
CA TYR A 351 9.26 10.37 -22.46
C TYR A 351 9.06 11.19 -21.18
N ASN A 352 10.11 11.77 -20.64
CA ASN A 352 10.09 12.60 -19.43
C ASN A 352 9.17 13.84 -19.61
N ALA A 353 9.21 14.49 -20.79
CA ALA A 353 8.33 15.61 -21.12
C ALA A 353 6.84 15.22 -21.10
N LEU A 354 6.49 14.04 -21.61
CA LEU A 354 5.10 13.56 -21.60
C LEU A 354 4.62 13.23 -20.18
N ASP A 355 5.51 12.75 -19.28
CA ASP A 355 5.17 12.52 -17.89
C ASP A 355 4.76 13.85 -17.21
N THR A 356 5.50 14.93 -17.42
CA THR A 356 5.13 16.25 -16.87
C THR A 356 3.89 16.84 -17.54
N TRP A 357 3.74 16.66 -18.87
CA TRP A 357 2.59 17.17 -19.60
C TRP A 357 1.29 16.56 -19.13
N TYR A 358 1.24 15.24 -18.99
CA TYR A 358 0.05 14.57 -18.50
C TYR A 358 -0.16 14.77 -16.99
N THR A 359 0.89 14.91 -16.21
CA THR A 359 0.79 15.31 -14.79
C THR A 359 0.13 16.67 -14.66
N ALA A 360 0.47 17.65 -15.51
CA ALA A 360 -0.18 18.96 -15.52
C ALA A 360 -1.65 18.88 -15.92
N HIS A 361 -2.02 18.09 -16.94
CA HIS A 361 -3.43 17.88 -17.27
C HIS A 361 -4.22 17.25 -16.13
N LEU A 362 -3.66 16.23 -15.46
CA LEU A 362 -4.28 15.61 -14.29
C LEU A 362 -4.42 16.59 -13.12
N TYR A 363 -3.47 17.51 -12.94
CA TYR A 363 -3.57 18.57 -11.93
C TYR A 363 -4.82 19.43 -12.16
N PHE A 364 -5.09 19.87 -13.39
CA PHE A 364 -6.27 20.70 -13.67
C PHE A 364 -7.57 19.95 -13.37
N ILE A 365 -7.67 18.66 -13.74
CA ILE A 365 -8.83 17.83 -13.47
C ILE A 365 -9.02 17.64 -11.95
N PHE A 366 -7.98 17.19 -11.25
CA PHE A 366 -8.09 16.91 -9.82
C PHE A 366 -8.26 18.16 -8.97
N ARG A 367 -7.65 19.28 -9.37
CA ARG A 367 -7.88 20.57 -8.72
C ARG A 367 -9.35 20.96 -8.81
N ASP A 368 -9.95 20.83 -9.99
CA ASP A 368 -11.36 21.16 -10.20
C ASP A 368 -12.25 20.28 -9.31
N GLN A 369 -12.06 18.98 -9.32
CA GLN A 369 -12.79 18.04 -8.48
C GLN A 369 -12.63 18.32 -6.97
N LEU A 370 -11.41 18.61 -6.52
CA LEU A 370 -11.14 18.89 -5.10
C LEU A 370 -11.65 20.26 -4.64
N VAL A 371 -11.70 21.25 -5.51
CA VAL A 371 -12.16 22.61 -5.14
C VAL A 371 -13.66 22.75 -5.28
N ASN A 372 -14.24 22.27 -6.39
CA ASN A 372 -15.63 22.53 -6.77
C ASN A 372 -16.57 21.39 -6.37
N GLU A 373 -16.15 20.11 -6.51
CA GLU A 373 -17.01 18.97 -6.24
C GLU A 373 -16.86 18.42 -4.81
N GLN A 374 -15.63 18.39 -4.30
CA GLN A 374 -15.29 17.80 -2.99
C GLN A 374 -14.40 18.72 -2.13
N PRO A 375 -14.88 19.92 -1.75
CA PRO A 375 -14.05 20.95 -1.08
C PRO A 375 -13.49 20.49 0.27
N ARG A 376 -14.12 19.55 0.97
CA ARG A 376 -13.58 18.98 2.23
C ARG A 376 -12.31 18.17 1.96
N LEU A 377 -12.28 17.36 0.88
CA LEU A 377 -11.08 16.66 0.45
C LEU A 377 -10.00 17.62 -0.06
N GLY A 378 -10.39 18.69 -0.78
CA GLY A 378 -9.49 19.76 -1.18
C GLY A 378 -8.80 20.41 0.01
N LYS A 379 -9.53 20.58 1.10
CA LYS A 379 -8.98 21.11 2.36
C LYS A 379 -8.00 20.15 3.04
N LEU A 380 -8.32 18.85 3.07
CA LEU A 380 -7.37 17.81 3.53
C LEU A 380 -6.10 17.80 2.68
N MET A 381 -6.23 17.89 1.36
CA MET A 381 -5.08 17.97 0.45
C MET A 381 -4.16 19.15 0.81
N GLN A 382 -4.73 20.33 0.98
CA GLN A 382 -3.99 21.57 1.23
C GLN A 382 -3.41 21.67 2.64
N MET A 383 -4.16 21.27 3.65
CA MET A 383 -3.79 21.46 5.05
C MET A 383 -2.95 20.32 5.60
N MET A 384 -3.04 19.15 5.00
CA MET A 384 -2.43 17.93 5.53
C MET A 384 -1.58 17.20 4.49
N SER A 385 -2.17 16.69 3.39
CA SER A 385 -1.48 15.70 2.54
C SER A 385 -0.25 16.26 1.84
N VAL A 386 -0.34 17.45 1.25
CA VAL A 386 0.81 18.10 0.57
C VAL A 386 1.86 18.56 1.58
N PRO A 387 1.52 19.31 2.67
CA PRO A 387 2.50 19.64 3.70
C PRO A 387 3.19 18.40 4.30
N ALA A 388 2.43 17.34 4.58
CA ALA A 388 3.01 16.08 5.07
C ALA A 388 3.97 15.44 4.06
N SER A 389 3.63 15.46 2.76
CA SER A 389 4.52 14.95 1.72
C SER A 389 5.88 15.66 1.71
N ASN A 390 5.89 16.99 1.82
CA ASN A 390 7.12 17.79 1.91
C ASN A 390 7.91 17.45 3.19
N ILE A 391 7.23 17.29 4.32
CA ILE A 391 7.86 16.91 5.59
C ILE A 391 8.46 15.52 5.51
N PHE A 392 7.72 14.54 4.96
CA PHE A 392 8.25 13.18 4.78
C PHE A 392 9.39 13.11 3.77
N THR A 393 9.47 14.01 2.78
CA THR A 393 10.67 14.15 1.94
C THR A 393 11.90 14.41 2.80
N GLU A 394 11.82 15.35 3.74
CA GLU A 394 12.94 15.70 4.63
C GLU A 394 13.21 14.60 5.68
N ILE A 395 12.18 13.97 6.23
CA ILE A 395 12.32 12.83 7.16
C ILE A 395 13.06 11.68 6.48
N GLU A 396 12.68 11.33 5.25
CA GLU A 396 13.31 10.26 4.47
C GLU A 396 14.75 10.60 4.10
N ARG A 397 15.03 11.86 3.81
CA ARG A 397 16.40 12.33 3.53
C ARG A 397 17.30 12.30 4.76
N LYS A 398 16.78 12.72 5.90
CA LYS A 398 17.56 12.71 7.16
C LYS A 398 17.77 11.30 7.69
N GLY A 399 16.77 10.41 7.53
CA GLY A 399 16.82 9.06 8.10
C GLY A 399 16.72 9.05 9.63
N ILE A 400 16.65 7.85 10.20
CA ILE A 400 16.71 7.60 11.64
C ILE A 400 18.11 7.13 12.01
N TRP A 401 18.67 7.68 13.09
CA TRP A 401 19.98 7.28 13.57
C TRP A 401 19.96 5.90 14.23
N VAL A 402 21.02 5.14 14.01
CA VAL A 402 21.22 3.77 14.49
C VAL A 402 22.60 3.67 15.11
N ASP A 403 22.68 3.14 16.32
CA ASP A 403 23.94 2.80 16.94
C ASP A 403 24.55 1.57 16.25
N ARG A 404 25.55 1.78 15.43
CA ARG A 404 26.21 0.73 14.62
C ARG A 404 26.85 -0.35 15.47
N GLU A 405 27.45 0.01 16.62
CA GLU A 405 28.13 -0.95 17.51
C GLU A 405 27.10 -1.85 18.19
N ILE A 406 26.01 -1.27 18.70
CA ILE A 406 24.87 -2.03 19.27
C ILE A 406 24.24 -2.92 18.18
N LEU A 407 24.03 -2.40 16.97
CA LEU A 407 23.46 -3.16 15.87
C LEU A 407 24.31 -4.38 15.51
N GLN A 408 25.63 -4.21 15.37
CA GLN A 408 26.56 -5.31 15.07
C GLN A 408 26.60 -6.34 16.18
N THR A 409 26.64 -5.89 17.43
CA THR A 409 26.63 -6.74 18.62
C THR A 409 25.35 -7.57 18.68
N ASN A 410 24.20 -6.92 18.52
CA ASN A 410 22.89 -7.60 18.57
C ASN A 410 22.68 -8.56 17.39
N ALA A 411 23.19 -8.23 16.21
CA ALA A 411 23.17 -9.12 15.06
C ALA A 411 23.94 -10.44 15.36
N LYS A 412 25.15 -10.31 15.91
CA LYS A 412 25.96 -11.46 16.29
C LYS A 412 25.28 -12.31 17.36
N ILE A 413 24.75 -11.70 18.42
CA ILE A 413 24.01 -12.42 19.47
C ILE A 413 22.79 -13.15 18.86
N ALA A 414 22.09 -12.54 17.91
CA ALA A 414 20.95 -13.18 17.28
C ALA A 414 21.34 -14.40 16.43
N GLU A 415 22.45 -14.33 15.71
CA GLU A 415 22.98 -15.44 14.92
C GLU A 415 23.46 -16.59 15.83
N GLU A 416 24.22 -16.29 16.87
CA GLU A 416 24.73 -17.29 17.82
C GLU A 416 23.56 -17.98 18.56
N THR A 417 22.56 -17.21 19.00
CA THR A 417 21.37 -17.75 19.65
C THR A 417 20.55 -18.64 18.72
N LEU A 418 20.40 -18.25 17.47
CA LEU A 418 19.68 -19.04 16.47
C LEU A 418 20.42 -20.36 16.19
N ALA A 419 21.74 -20.33 16.08
CA ALA A 419 22.56 -21.52 15.89
C ALA A 419 22.49 -22.51 17.09
N ASP A 420 22.46 -21.97 18.31
CA ASP A 420 22.24 -22.79 19.53
C ASP A 420 20.87 -23.45 19.54
N ILE A 421 19.80 -22.68 19.20
CA ILE A 421 18.45 -23.24 19.09
C ILE A 421 18.37 -24.30 18.00
N ASP A 422 18.96 -24.07 16.84
CA ASP A 422 19.00 -25.07 15.76
C ASP A 422 19.74 -26.33 16.17
N SER A 423 20.86 -26.22 16.90
CA SER A 423 21.60 -27.36 17.48
C SER A 423 20.75 -28.15 18.44
N LYS A 424 20.00 -27.50 19.35
CA LYS A 424 19.08 -28.14 20.27
C LYS A 424 17.92 -28.83 19.56
N LEU A 425 17.34 -28.19 18.54
CA LEU A 425 16.30 -28.80 17.69
C LEU A 425 16.81 -30.04 16.95
N MET A 426 18.04 -30.01 16.46
CA MET A 426 18.66 -31.16 15.79
C MET A 426 18.78 -32.40 16.71
N ALA A 427 18.96 -32.22 18.03
CA ALA A 427 18.97 -33.30 18.99
C ALA A 427 17.63 -34.06 19.12
N HIS A 428 16.53 -33.42 18.71
CA HIS A 428 15.21 -34.04 18.71
C HIS A 428 14.81 -34.62 17.33
N VAL A 429 15.66 -34.46 16.29
CA VAL A 429 15.43 -35.02 14.98
C VAL A 429 15.81 -36.50 14.96
N PRO A 430 14.88 -37.41 14.65
CA PRO A 430 15.20 -38.85 14.59
C PRO A 430 16.12 -39.17 13.43
N HIS A 431 16.63 -40.43 13.42
CA HIS A 431 17.48 -40.93 12.33
C HIS A 431 16.75 -40.80 10.99
N ARG A 432 17.52 -40.62 9.91
CA ARG A 432 16.96 -40.39 8.53
C ARG A 432 16.01 -41.49 8.07
N ASP A 433 16.23 -42.70 8.50
CA ASP A 433 15.41 -43.86 8.11
C ASP A 433 13.97 -43.81 8.67
N GLU A 434 13.71 -42.97 9.66
CA GLU A 434 12.38 -42.75 10.25
C GLU A 434 11.58 -41.65 9.52
N TRP A 435 12.20 -40.97 8.53
CA TRP A 435 11.54 -39.86 7.85
C TRP A 435 10.68 -40.34 6.68
N PRO A 436 9.56 -39.68 6.40
CA PRO A 436 8.78 -39.95 5.20
C PRO A 436 9.57 -39.57 3.93
N ASP A 437 9.33 -40.33 2.85
CA ASP A 437 10.06 -40.18 1.57
C ASP A 437 10.05 -38.78 0.96
N ASN A 438 9.03 -38.02 1.24
CA ASN A 438 8.84 -36.65 0.75
C ASN A 438 9.66 -35.60 1.53
N LEU A 439 10.27 -35.92 2.65
CA LEU A 439 11.17 -35.05 3.43
C LEU A 439 12.62 -35.45 3.16
N LYS A 440 13.36 -34.63 2.43
CA LYS A 440 14.73 -34.94 1.98
C LYS A 440 15.83 -34.41 2.92
N GLU A 441 15.56 -33.30 3.59
CA GLU A 441 16.50 -32.57 4.44
C GLU A 441 15.81 -31.97 5.67
N VAL A 442 16.57 -31.67 6.70
CA VAL A 442 16.08 -30.93 7.87
C VAL A 442 15.92 -29.47 7.45
N ASN A 443 14.70 -28.95 7.53
CA ASN A 443 14.43 -27.56 7.25
C ASN A 443 13.35 -27.01 8.17
N PHE A 444 13.78 -26.41 9.29
CA PHE A 444 12.88 -25.79 10.25
C PHE A 444 12.21 -24.50 9.75
N ASN A 445 12.65 -23.94 8.61
CA ASN A 445 11.96 -22.83 7.95
C ASN A 445 10.76 -23.32 7.13
N ALA A 446 10.80 -24.58 6.69
CA ALA A 446 9.69 -25.19 5.97
C ALA A 446 8.70 -25.84 6.94
N SER A 447 7.46 -25.36 6.90
CA SER A 447 6.39 -25.88 7.77
C SER A 447 6.15 -27.39 7.65
N ASN A 448 6.55 -28.03 6.55
CA ASN A 448 6.34 -29.47 6.31
C ASN A 448 7.19 -30.32 7.26
N PHE A 449 8.47 -29.99 7.43
CA PHE A 449 9.35 -30.73 8.33
C PHE A 449 8.92 -30.57 9.79
N ALA A 450 8.72 -29.34 10.24
CA ALA A 450 8.29 -29.06 11.61
C ALA A 450 6.90 -29.66 11.91
N ARG A 451 5.99 -29.70 10.94
CA ARG A 451 4.66 -30.33 11.08
C ARG A 451 4.78 -31.83 11.27
N TRP A 452 5.58 -32.50 10.45
CA TRP A 452 5.84 -33.92 10.59
C TRP A 452 6.47 -34.25 11.96
N LEU A 453 7.50 -33.51 12.36
CA LEU A 453 8.17 -33.68 13.64
C LEU A 453 7.18 -33.56 14.81
N LEU A 454 6.32 -32.53 14.83
CA LEU A 454 5.40 -32.29 15.95
C LEU A 454 4.24 -33.28 15.98
N PHE A 455 3.57 -33.54 14.87
CA PHE A 455 2.28 -34.22 14.86
C PHE A 455 2.35 -35.69 14.49
N GLU A 456 3.35 -36.10 13.71
CA GLU A 456 3.50 -37.48 13.25
C GLU A 456 4.58 -38.21 14.07
N HIS A 457 5.76 -37.64 14.26
CA HIS A 457 6.83 -38.26 15.02
C HIS A 457 6.63 -38.12 16.54
N LEU A 458 6.44 -36.92 17.07
CA LEU A 458 6.22 -36.66 18.49
C LEU A 458 4.78 -36.92 18.94
N GLY A 459 3.83 -37.12 18.03
CA GLY A 459 2.44 -37.45 18.32
C GLY A 459 1.65 -36.39 19.08
N LEU A 460 2.06 -35.12 18.99
CA LEU A 460 1.34 -34.03 19.66
C LEU A 460 -0.07 -33.84 19.06
N PRO A 461 -1.08 -33.45 19.86
CA PRO A 461 -2.45 -33.33 19.39
C PRO A 461 -2.62 -32.15 18.40
N VAL A 462 -3.40 -32.37 17.34
CA VAL A 462 -3.75 -31.30 16.38
C VAL A 462 -4.91 -30.49 16.92
N ILE A 463 -4.66 -29.29 17.40
CA ILE A 463 -5.67 -28.39 18.00
C ILE A 463 -6.34 -27.46 16.97
N ALA A 464 -5.71 -27.22 15.81
CA ALA A 464 -6.30 -26.45 14.70
C ALA A 464 -5.75 -26.93 13.36
N ARG A 465 -6.56 -26.77 12.30
CA ARG A 465 -6.17 -27.09 10.92
C ARG A 465 -6.34 -25.85 10.02
N GLY A 466 -5.62 -25.85 8.90
CA GLY A 466 -5.83 -24.89 7.82
C GLY A 466 -7.17 -25.13 7.10
N LYS A 467 -7.37 -24.40 6.00
CA LYS A 467 -8.54 -24.61 5.13
C LYS A 467 -8.52 -26.03 4.57
N ASP A 468 -9.71 -26.64 4.47
CA ASP A 468 -9.87 -27.94 3.83
C ASP A 468 -9.37 -27.87 2.38
N LYS A 469 -8.83 -29.00 1.90
CA LYS A 469 -8.30 -29.09 0.55
C LYS A 469 -9.44 -29.15 -0.47
N GLU A 470 -9.12 -28.90 -1.73
CA GLU A 470 -10.09 -28.90 -2.84
C GLU A 470 -10.76 -30.29 -3.05
N ASP A 471 -10.08 -31.37 -2.63
CA ASP A 471 -10.59 -32.73 -2.65
C ASP A 471 -11.51 -33.08 -1.47
N GLY A 472 -11.82 -32.12 -0.60
CA GLY A 472 -12.65 -32.28 0.59
C GLY A 472 -11.92 -32.90 1.79
N SER A 473 -10.64 -33.24 1.67
CA SER A 473 -9.85 -33.74 2.79
C SER A 473 -9.51 -32.63 3.77
N PRO A 474 -9.37 -32.95 5.10
CA PRO A 474 -9.02 -31.96 6.10
C PRO A 474 -7.73 -31.20 5.78
N GLY A 475 -7.73 -29.90 6.03
CA GLY A 475 -6.54 -29.08 5.90
C GLY A 475 -5.39 -29.56 6.79
N ASN A 476 -4.16 -29.21 6.43
CA ASN A 476 -2.98 -29.58 7.21
C ASN A 476 -3.04 -28.98 8.62
N PRO A 477 -2.43 -29.64 9.64
CA PRO A 477 -2.26 -29.06 10.97
C PRO A 477 -1.66 -27.65 10.88
N SER A 478 -2.25 -26.71 11.61
CA SER A 478 -1.82 -25.31 11.59
C SER A 478 -0.49 -25.11 12.29
N MET A 479 0.43 -24.40 11.64
CA MET A 479 1.72 -23.99 12.20
C MET A 479 1.74 -22.50 12.59
N ALA A 480 0.56 -21.86 12.67
CA ALA A 480 0.46 -20.47 13.09
C ALA A 480 0.98 -20.29 14.52
N GLU A 481 1.73 -19.24 14.76
CA GLU A 481 2.38 -18.96 16.04
C GLU A 481 1.43 -19.04 17.23
N GLY A 482 0.25 -18.41 17.14
CA GLY A 482 -0.76 -18.46 18.21
C GLY A 482 -1.32 -19.87 18.47
N VAL A 483 -1.38 -20.73 17.43
CA VAL A 483 -1.79 -22.14 17.58
C VAL A 483 -0.70 -22.93 18.28
N LEU A 484 0.57 -22.73 17.91
CA LEU A 484 1.70 -23.40 18.58
C LEU A 484 1.84 -22.93 20.03
N GLN A 485 1.63 -21.65 20.32
CA GLN A 485 1.60 -21.12 21.70
C GLN A 485 0.48 -21.78 22.54
N MET A 486 -0.72 -21.92 21.96
CA MET A 486 -1.84 -22.58 22.62
C MET A 486 -1.56 -24.07 22.82
N LEU A 487 -0.97 -24.74 21.82
CA LEU A 487 -0.56 -26.16 21.94
C LEU A 487 0.46 -26.32 23.07
N ASN A 488 1.47 -25.46 23.12
CA ASN A 488 2.51 -25.50 24.14
C ASN A 488 1.95 -25.22 25.56
N LYS A 489 0.99 -24.31 25.68
CA LYS A 489 0.32 -24.07 26.97
C LYS A 489 -0.47 -25.26 27.46
N ARG A 490 -1.11 -26.04 26.58
CA ARG A 490 -1.95 -27.19 26.91
C ARG A 490 -1.15 -28.49 27.02
N HIS A 491 -0.13 -28.64 26.23
CA HIS A 491 0.75 -29.79 26.07
C HIS A 491 2.21 -29.32 26.02
N PRO A 492 2.80 -28.87 27.13
CA PRO A 492 4.17 -28.35 27.17
C PRO A 492 5.17 -29.35 26.59
N HIS A 493 6.00 -28.90 25.66
CA HIS A 493 7.03 -29.72 25.04
C HIS A 493 8.22 -28.87 24.62
N GLU A 494 9.45 -29.33 24.95
CA GLU A 494 10.68 -28.58 24.67
C GLU A 494 10.82 -28.17 23.17
N VAL A 495 10.46 -29.05 22.23
CA VAL A 495 10.50 -28.75 20.79
C VAL A 495 9.57 -27.59 20.41
N LEU A 496 8.41 -27.47 21.10
CA LEU A 496 7.51 -26.30 20.83
C LEU A 496 8.13 -24.99 21.33
N ASP A 497 8.76 -24.99 22.50
CA ASP A 497 9.49 -23.82 23.04
C ASP A 497 10.64 -23.44 22.11
N LEU A 498 11.40 -24.41 21.64
CA LEU A 498 12.51 -24.20 20.70
C LEU A 498 12.02 -23.67 19.37
N LEU A 499 10.97 -24.23 18.78
CA LEU A 499 10.41 -23.74 17.49
C LEU A 499 9.84 -22.33 17.60
N LEU A 500 9.12 -22.01 18.68
CA LEU A 500 8.61 -20.65 18.92
C LEU A 500 9.75 -19.65 19.11
N SER A 501 10.78 -20.01 19.90
CA SER A 501 11.98 -19.21 20.06
C SER A 501 12.72 -19.04 18.74
N ARG A 502 12.86 -20.11 17.96
CA ARG A 502 13.50 -20.06 16.64
C ARG A 502 12.84 -19.07 15.70
N VAL A 503 11.52 -19.08 15.61
CA VAL A 503 10.77 -18.13 14.76
C VAL A 503 11.08 -16.68 15.17
N LYS A 504 11.13 -16.40 16.47
CA LYS A 504 11.49 -15.07 16.99
C LYS A 504 12.92 -14.68 16.59
N TRP A 505 13.92 -15.53 16.90
CA TRP A 505 15.32 -15.23 16.65
C TRP A 505 15.69 -15.22 15.15
N GLN A 506 15.02 -16.05 14.34
CA GLN A 506 15.15 -16.01 12.89
C GLN A 506 14.68 -14.65 12.31
N LYS A 507 13.56 -14.11 12.84
CA LYS A 507 13.10 -12.76 12.45
C LYS A 507 14.11 -11.70 12.88
N PHE A 508 14.67 -11.80 14.08
CA PHE A 508 15.66 -10.84 14.58
C PHE A 508 16.91 -10.84 13.70
N SER A 509 17.48 -12.00 13.43
CA SER A 509 18.68 -12.14 12.61
C SER A 509 18.42 -11.68 11.17
N SER A 510 17.51 -12.32 10.43
CA SER A 510 17.37 -12.15 9.00
C SER A 510 16.50 -10.95 8.58
N SER A 511 15.35 -10.72 9.25
CA SER A 511 14.39 -9.70 8.83
C SER A 511 14.70 -8.31 9.38
N PHE A 512 15.37 -8.24 10.54
CA PHE A 512 15.72 -6.98 11.18
C PHE A 512 17.22 -6.69 11.07
N PHE A 513 18.07 -7.37 11.82
CA PHE A 513 19.47 -6.96 11.92
C PHE A 513 20.26 -7.07 10.60
N SER A 514 20.15 -8.16 9.86
CA SER A 514 20.76 -8.27 8.54
C SER A 514 20.26 -7.16 7.60
N SER A 515 18.94 -6.93 7.58
CA SER A 515 18.35 -5.87 6.76
C SER A 515 18.79 -4.46 7.20
N TYR A 516 19.03 -4.23 8.49
CA TYR A 516 19.50 -2.95 9.00
C TYR A 516 20.98 -2.72 8.63
N LEU A 517 21.83 -3.75 8.77
CA LEU A 517 23.24 -3.71 8.36
C LEU A 517 23.40 -3.44 6.86
N ASP A 518 22.52 -3.98 6.03
CA ASP A 518 22.53 -3.76 4.57
C ASP A 518 22.08 -2.34 4.18
N GLN A 519 21.40 -1.61 5.06
CA GLN A 519 20.73 -0.34 4.75
C GLN A 519 21.27 0.86 5.53
N ILE A 520 22.13 0.64 6.51
CA ILE A 520 22.75 1.73 7.27
C ILE A 520 23.77 2.47 6.40
N ASP A 521 23.69 3.78 6.34
CA ASP A 521 24.63 4.62 5.58
C ASP A 521 25.92 4.94 6.37
N ASP A 522 26.84 5.69 5.76
CA ASP A 522 28.11 6.09 6.36
C ASP A 522 27.94 7.09 7.54
N ASN A 523 26.76 7.68 7.70
CA ASN A 523 26.39 8.58 8.80
C ASN A 523 25.59 7.87 9.90
N ASP A 524 25.61 6.54 9.92
CA ASP A 524 24.86 5.70 10.86
C ASP A 524 23.36 5.95 10.83
N ARG A 525 22.79 6.16 9.62
CA ARG A 525 21.36 6.38 9.45
C ARG A 525 20.71 5.34 8.53
N ILE A 526 19.49 4.99 8.84
CA ILE A 526 18.62 4.18 8.00
C ILE A 526 17.52 5.07 7.41
N HIS A 527 17.41 5.02 6.08
CA HIS A 527 16.38 5.74 5.34
C HIS A 527 15.22 4.82 5.00
N THR A 528 14.00 5.20 5.34
CA THR A 528 12.79 4.47 4.97
C THR A 528 11.90 5.32 4.07
N THR A 529 10.98 4.69 3.37
CA THR A 529 9.98 5.40 2.58
C THR A 529 8.65 5.39 3.31
N PHE A 530 8.07 6.56 3.57
CA PHE A 530 6.73 6.73 4.13
C PHE A 530 5.70 6.97 3.03
N LYS A 531 4.61 6.19 3.02
CA LYS A 531 3.59 6.24 1.98
C LYS A 531 2.27 6.77 2.54
N LEU A 532 1.89 7.96 2.12
CA LEU A 532 0.59 8.58 2.44
C LEU A 532 -0.58 7.93 1.67
N THR A 533 -0.26 7.19 0.60
CA THR A 533 -1.24 6.48 -0.26
C THR A 533 -1.16 4.96 -0.11
N GLY A 534 -0.44 4.46 0.89
CA GLY A 534 -0.15 3.02 1.02
C GLY A 534 -1.31 2.19 1.56
N THR A 535 -2.29 2.83 2.20
CA THR A 535 -3.48 2.16 2.75
C THR A 535 -4.76 2.83 2.29
N VAL A 536 -5.85 2.07 2.23
CA VAL A 536 -7.18 2.57 1.86
C VAL A 536 -7.85 3.39 2.98
N THR A 537 -7.36 3.28 4.21
CA THR A 537 -7.86 4.03 5.38
C THR A 537 -7.15 5.37 5.56
N GLY A 538 -6.10 5.67 4.79
CA GLY A 538 -5.27 6.86 4.97
C GLY A 538 -4.23 6.73 6.10
N ARG A 539 -4.12 5.55 6.74
CA ARG A 539 -3.00 5.28 7.66
C ARG A 539 -1.68 5.34 6.89
N LEU A 540 -0.69 5.90 7.53
CA LEU A 540 0.68 5.90 7.01
C LEU A 540 1.20 4.46 6.95
N SER A 541 1.90 4.12 5.89
CA SER A 541 2.69 2.89 5.80
C SER A 541 4.15 3.24 5.51
N SER A 542 5.06 2.36 5.92
CA SER A 542 6.50 2.54 5.64
C SER A 542 7.12 1.26 5.09
N GLY A 543 8.31 1.37 4.55
CA GLY A 543 9.06 0.24 4.02
C GLY A 543 9.32 0.33 2.54
N LYS A 544 9.81 -0.77 1.95
CA LYS A 544 10.22 -0.85 0.53
C LYS A 544 9.22 -0.15 -0.36
N GLY A 545 9.73 0.67 -1.30
CA GLY A 545 8.93 1.27 -2.34
C GLY A 545 8.08 0.20 -3.05
N ASP A 546 6.96 0.59 -3.67
CA ASP A 546 6.25 -0.35 -4.52
C ASP A 546 7.23 -0.82 -5.59
N ALA A 547 7.36 -2.15 -5.73
CA ALA A 547 8.05 -2.69 -6.88
C ALA A 547 7.38 -2.12 -8.11
N ASP A 548 8.14 -1.49 -8.99
CA ASP A 548 7.61 -1.19 -10.32
C ASP A 548 7.26 -2.54 -10.97
N LYS A 549 5.98 -2.82 -11.03
CA LYS A 549 5.46 -4.09 -11.54
C LYS A 549 5.75 -4.29 -13.02
N VAL A 550 6.09 -3.22 -13.73
CA VAL A 550 6.44 -3.26 -15.15
C VAL A 550 7.93 -3.60 -15.34
N THR A 551 8.81 -2.99 -14.56
CA THR A 551 10.26 -3.17 -14.68
C THR A 551 10.83 -4.20 -13.72
N GLY A 552 10.07 -4.64 -12.72
CA GLY A 552 10.54 -5.53 -11.66
C GLY A 552 11.59 -4.86 -10.73
N ARG A 553 11.82 -3.55 -10.87
CA ARG A 553 12.70 -2.80 -9.98
C ARG A 553 11.98 -2.60 -8.65
N VAL A 554 12.61 -3.06 -7.60
CA VAL A 554 12.23 -2.77 -6.22
C VAL A 554 13.19 -1.72 -5.72
N SER A 555 12.67 -0.60 -5.21
CA SER A 555 13.47 0.25 -4.35
C SER A 555 13.95 -0.63 -3.19
N ASN A 556 15.22 -0.95 -3.13
CA ASN A 556 15.81 -1.75 -2.05
C ASN A 556 15.82 -0.99 -0.71
N ARG A 557 15.36 0.25 -0.69
CA ARG A 557 15.26 1.10 0.49
C ARG A 557 13.97 0.87 1.23
N GLY A 558 14.11 0.65 2.48
CA GLY A 558 13.10 0.85 3.46
C GLY A 558 12.88 -0.30 4.40
N VAL A 559 13.52 -0.18 5.54
CA VAL A 559 13.06 -0.83 6.74
C VAL A 559 11.61 -0.42 6.99
N ASN A 560 10.73 -1.39 7.21
CA ASN A 560 9.37 -1.07 7.61
C ASN A 560 9.32 -0.70 9.10
N LEU A 561 9.43 0.60 9.40
CA LEU A 561 9.41 1.09 10.78
C LEU A 561 8.09 0.80 11.51
N GLN A 562 6.98 0.60 10.77
CA GLN A 562 5.68 0.19 11.35
C GLN A 562 5.68 -1.26 11.89
N GLN A 563 6.67 -2.07 11.51
CA GLN A 563 6.78 -3.48 11.92
C GLN A 563 7.96 -3.74 12.87
N VAL A 564 8.67 -2.71 13.29
CA VAL A 564 9.72 -2.86 14.33
C VAL A 564 9.07 -3.39 15.60
N PRO A 565 9.50 -4.56 16.11
CA PRO A 565 8.87 -5.17 17.28
C PRO A 565 9.08 -4.32 18.53
N ARG A 566 8.20 -4.49 19.50
CA ARG A 566 8.31 -3.79 20.79
C ARG A 566 9.47 -4.28 21.68
N ASP A 567 10.17 -5.31 21.23
CA ASP A 567 11.30 -5.87 21.92
C ASP A 567 12.47 -4.86 21.99
N LYS A 568 12.96 -4.60 23.20
CA LYS A 568 14.05 -3.64 23.43
C LYS A 568 15.34 -4.04 22.70
N PHE A 569 15.58 -5.32 22.50
CA PHE A 569 16.74 -5.84 21.79
C PHE A 569 16.79 -5.38 20.33
N VAL A 570 15.63 -5.23 19.69
CA VAL A 570 15.52 -4.72 18.31
C VAL A 570 15.34 -3.21 18.28
N LYS A 571 14.46 -2.64 19.12
CA LYS A 571 14.25 -1.18 19.18
C LYS A 571 15.45 -0.41 19.69
N GLY A 572 16.25 -1.01 20.58
CA GLY A 572 17.39 -0.37 21.23
C GLY A 572 18.56 -0.06 20.30
N VAL A 573 18.53 -0.47 19.05
CA VAL A 573 19.53 -0.05 18.05
C VAL A 573 19.25 1.34 17.49
N PHE A 574 18.00 1.83 17.57
CA PHE A 574 17.61 3.15 17.10
C PHE A 574 17.67 4.16 18.25
N GLY A 575 18.04 5.40 17.96
CA GLY A 575 18.11 6.44 18.97
C GLY A 575 18.27 7.84 18.41
N GLY A 576 18.68 8.78 19.28
CA GLY A 576 19.19 10.08 18.91
C GLY A 576 20.70 10.01 18.66
N ALA A 577 21.17 10.67 17.60
CA ALA A 577 22.59 10.80 17.33
C ALA A 577 23.32 11.44 18.53
N PRO A 578 24.66 11.32 18.63
CA PRO A 578 25.42 11.99 19.70
C PRO A 578 25.03 13.47 19.86
N GLY A 579 24.74 13.90 21.09
CA GLY A 579 24.22 15.25 21.41
C GLY A 579 22.73 15.47 21.15
N HIS A 580 22.00 14.39 20.86
CA HIS A 580 20.55 14.41 20.66
C HIS A 580 19.85 13.40 21.56
N VAL A 581 18.60 13.69 21.85
CA VAL A 581 17.68 12.82 22.59
C VAL A 581 16.63 12.28 21.60
N PHE A 582 16.28 11.01 21.74
CA PHE A 582 15.13 10.42 21.06
C PHE A 582 13.87 10.73 21.85
N LEU A 583 12.89 11.36 21.19
CA LEU A 583 11.61 11.71 21.78
C LEU A 583 10.50 10.99 21.01
N GLU A 584 9.65 10.26 21.74
CA GLU A 584 8.39 9.73 21.20
C GLU A 584 7.22 10.44 21.89
N CYS A 585 6.25 10.89 21.11
CA CYS A 585 4.95 11.31 21.64
C CYS A 585 3.87 10.42 21.05
N ASP A 586 3.23 9.62 21.89
CA ASP A 586 2.21 8.64 21.50
C ASP A 586 0.82 9.07 21.96
N TYR A 587 -0.18 8.89 21.10
CA TYR A 587 -1.55 9.20 21.48
C TYR A 587 -2.12 8.16 22.43
N SER A 588 -2.65 8.62 23.56
CA SER A 588 -3.34 7.76 24.53
C SER A 588 -4.71 7.35 24.03
N GLN A 589 -4.87 6.09 23.61
CA GLN A 589 -6.15 5.47 23.22
C GLN A 589 -6.93 6.25 22.14
N VAL A 590 -6.25 6.85 21.19
CA VAL A 590 -6.87 7.78 20.21
C VAL A 590 -8.05 7.19 19.45
N GLU A 591 -8.00 5.92 19.05
CA GLU A 591 -9.10 5.28 18.33
C GLU A 591 -10.37 5.15 19.17
N LEU A 592 -10.23 4.85 20.49
CA LEU A 592 -11.37 4.81 21.40
C LEU A 592 -11.97 6.20 21.65
N ARG A 593 -11.10 7.22 21.81
CA ARG A 593 -11.52 8.63 21.94
C ARG A 593 -12.21 9.14 20.68
N VAL A 594 -11.67 8.82 19.53
CA VAL A 594 -12.27 9.13 18.21
C VAL A 594 -13.62 8.45 18.06
N ALA A 595 -13.73 7.18 18.40
CA ALA A 595 -15.00 6.44 18.33
C ALA A 595 -16.06 7.03 19.26
N ALA A 596 -15.69 7.37 20.50
CA ALA A 596 -16.57 8.06 21.45
C ALA A 596 -17.14 9.36 20.84
N ALA A 597 -16.28 10.15 20.21
CA ALA A 597 -16.63 11.41 19.58
C ALA A 597 -17.54 11.23 18.35
N ILE A 598 -17.19 10.32 17.43
CA ILE A 598 -17.95 10.10 16.18
C ILE A 598 -19.32 9.46 16.46
N ALA A 599 -19.35 8.47 17.36
CA ALA A 599 -20.59 7.82 17.77
C ALA A 599 -21.46 8.71 18.67
N ARG A 600 -20.87 9.75 19.25
CA ARG A 600 -21.47 10.59 20.30
C ARG A 600 -21.94 9.72 21.48
N GLU A 601 -21.06 8.80 21.94
CA GLU A 601 -21.35 7.90 23.04
C GLU A 601 -21.16 8.63 24.38
N PRO A 602 -22.24 8.96 25.10
CA PRO A 602 -22.15 9.85 26.27
C PRO A 602 -21.34 9.25 27.41
N THR A 603 -21.46 7.93 27.64
CA THR A 603 -20.71 7.25 28.70
C THR A 603 -19.21 7.29 28.43
N MET A 604 -18.78 6.98 27.19
CA MET A 604 -17.37 7.08 26.84
C MET A 604 -16.85 8.53 26.93
N ILE A 605 -17.64 9.49 26.44
CA ILE A 605 -17.28 10.92 26.51
C ILE A 605 -17.09 11.35 27.96
N SER A 606 -18.01 11.00 28.87
CA SER A 606 -17.89 11.31 30.29
C SER A 606 -16.67 10.69 30.94
N LEU A 607 -16.41 9.39 30.68
CA LEU A 607 -15.20 8.71 31.18
C LEU A 607 -13.93 9.45 30.78
N TYR A 608 -13.80 9.85 29.50
CA TYR A 608 -12.61 10.54 29.03
C TYR A 608 -12.51 12.01 29.53
N GLN A 609 -13.63 12.72 29.68
CA GLN A 609 -13.64 14.06 30.24
C GLN A 609 -13.25 14.09 31.71
N ASN A 610 -13.60 13.04 32.46
CA ASN A 610 -13.26 12.88 33.88
C ASN A 610 -11.91 12.19 34.10
N ASN A 611 -11.18 11.89 33.02
CA ASN A 611 -9.90 11.13 33.06
C ASN A 611 -10.02 9.75 33.73
N GLU A 612 -11.15 9.08 33.53
CA GLU A 612 -11.43 7.74 34.06
C GLU A 612 -10.93 6.64 33.12
N ASP A 613 -10.54 5.49 33.72
CA ASP A 613 -10.04 4.34 32.95
C ASP A 613 -11.18 3.54 32.31
N ILE A 614 -11.33 3.67 30.98
CA ILE A 614 -12.35 2.95 30.20
C ILE A 614 -12.22 1.41 30.30
N HIS A 615 -10.99 0.88 30.42
CA HIS A 615 -10.80 -0.56 30.58
C HIS A 615 -11.24 -1.05 31.95
N MET A 616 -11.04 -0.24 32.99
CA MET A 616 -11.59 -0.50 34.31
C MET A 616 -13.12 -0.43 34.29
N ALA A 617 -13.69 0.61 33.70
CA ALA A 617 -15.16 0.75 33.60
C ALA A 617 -15.80 -0.44 32.84
N THR A 618 -15.16 -0.91 31.76
CA THR A 618 -15.59 -2.10 31.02
C THR A 618 -15.46 -3.38 31.86
N ALA A 619 -14.38 -3.56 32.60
CA ALA A 619 -14.17 -4.70 33.48
C ALA A 619 -15.23 -4.76 34.60
N MET A 620 -15.56 -3.62 35.20
CA MET A 620 -16.65 -3.51 36.17
C MET A 620 -17.99 -3.98 35.59
N LYS A 621 -18.30 -3.54 34.36
CA LYS A 621 -19.54 -3.94 33.67
C LYS A 621 -19.55 -5.43 33.31
N MET A 622 -18.42 -5.99 32.87
CA MET A 622 -18.27 -7.41 32.53
C MET A 622 -18.40 -8.33 33.74
N THR A 623 -17.88 -7.91 34.89
CA THR A 623 -17.80 -8.73 36.11
C THR A 623 -18.90 -8.44 37.11
N GLY A 624 -19.57 -7.30 37.01
CA GLY A 624 -20.52 -6.80 38.01
C GLY A 624 -19.87 -6.34 39.33
N LYS A 625 -18.54 -6.20 39.37
CA LYS A 625 -17.77 -5.81 40.55
C LYS A 625 -17.51 -4.31 40.59
N PRO A 626 -17.43 -3.70 41.78
CA PRO A 626 -16.92 -2.34 41.94
C PRO A 626 -15.42 -2.27 41.63
N ALA A 627 -14.88 -1.09 41.25
CA ALA A 627 -13.49 -0.89 40.84
C ALA A 627 -12.46 -1.48 41.84
N SER A 628 -12.72 -1.36 43.14
CA SER A 628 -11.84 -1.89 44.19
C SER A 628 -11.72 -3.42 44.25
N GLN A 629 -12.65 -4.12 43.60
CA GLN A 629 -12.69 -5.60 43.53
C GLN A 629 -12.33 -6.17 42.17
N VAL A 630 -12.16 -5.32 41.15
CA VAL A 630 -11.72 -5.75 39.84
C VAL A 630 -10.24 -6.09 39.89
N THR A 631 -9.89 -7.30 39.48
CA THR A 631 -8.50 -7.75 39.43
C THR A 631 -7.76 -7.20 38.23
N GLY A 632 -6.41 -7.15 38.27
CA GLY A 632 -5.59 -6.76 37.14
C GLY A 632 -5.84 -7.62 35.89
N ASP A 633 -6.09 -8.91 36.04
CA ASP A 633 -6.40 -9.83 34.95
C ASP A 633 -7.79 -9.56 34.34
N GLU A 634 -8.78 -9.23 35.14
CA GLU A 634 -10.09 -8.84 34.63
C GLU A 634 -10.02 -7.53 33.84
N ARG A 635 -9.28 -6.53 34.33
CA ARG A 635 -8.98 -5.31 33.59
C ARG A 635 -8.21 -5.58 32.29
N LYS A 636 -7.24 -6.51 32.32
CA LYS A 636 -6.49 -6.94 31.14
C LYS A 636 -7.39 -7.60 30.09
N LYS A 637 -8.39 -8.40 30.52
CA LYS A 637 -9.43 -8.96 29.62
C LYS A 637 -10.35 -7.90 29.00
N ALA A 638 -10.59 -6.79 29.66
CA ALA A 638 -11.40 -5.72 29.11
C ALA A 638 -10.73 -4.95 27.95
N LYS A 639 -9.40 -4.98 27.85
CA LYS A 639 -8.66 -4.32 26.76
C LYS A 639 -9.02 -4.88 25.37
N PRO A 640 -8.92 -6.20 25.09
CA PRO A 640 -9.39 -6.77 23.84
C PRO A 640 -10.88 -6.57 23.59
N VAL A 641 -11.73 -6.56 24.66
CA VAL A 641 -13.16 -6.30 24.54
C VAL A 641 -13.43 -4.91 23.95
N ASN A 642 -12.77 -3.87 24.51
CA ASN A 642 -12.92 -2.51 24.02
C ASN A 642 -12.50 -2.34 22.56
N PHE A 643 -11.39 -2.93 22.14
CA PHE A 643 -10.93 -2.82 20.75
C PHE A 643 -11.66 -3.76 19.79
N GLY A 644 -11.95 -4.99 20.19
CA GLY A 644 -12.61 -5.96 19.31
C GLY A 644 -14.04 -5.56 18.93
N PHE A 645 -14.85 -5.24 19.92
CA PHE A 645 -16.26 -4.91 19.68
C PHE A 645 -16.46 -3.49 19.14
N LEU A 646 -15.53 -2.57 19.41
CA LEU A 646 -15.51 -1.27 18.75
C LEU A 646 -15.58 -1.42 17.22
N TYR A 647 -14.86 -2.35 16.65
CA TYR A 647 -14.79 -2.59 15.21
C TYR A 647 -15.83 -3.58 14.69
N GLY A 648 -16.84 -3.91 15.49
CA GLY A 648 -17.97 -4.74 15.07
C GLY A 648 -17.59 -6.21 14.90
N MET A 649 -16.57 -6.70 15.60
CA MET A 649 -16.16 -8.09 15.63
C MET A 649 -17.29 -8.98 16.17
N SER A 650 -17.44 -10.19 15.61
CA SER A 650 -18.34 -11.20 16.16
C SER A 650 -17.71 -11.85 17.41
N ALA A 651 -18.55 -12.43 18.30
CA ALA A 651 -18.07 -13.13 19.47
C ALA A 651 -17.11 -14.29 19.09
N ASN A 652 -17.43 -15.05 18.03
CA ASN A 652 -16.56 -16.15 17.59
C ASN A 652 -15.19 -15.66 17.13
N THR A 653 -15.14 -14.59 16.31
CA THR A 653 -13.87 -14.00 15.87
C THR A 653 -13.09 -13.38 17.03
N PHE A 654 -13.80 -12.87 18.04
CA PHE A 654 -13.19 -12.30 19.24
C PHE A 654 -12.40 -13.33 20.04
N VAL A 655 -12.86 -14.58 20.14
CA VAL A 655 -12.14 -15.67 20.83
C VAL A 655 -10.72 -15.82 20.29
N ASP A 656 -10.60 -15.95 18.96
CA ASP A 656 -9.30 -16.10 18.31
C ASP A 656 -8.43 -14.84 18.45
N THR A 657 -9.04 -13.66 18.35
CA THR A 657 -8.33 -12.38 18.46
C THR A 657 -7.83 -12.11 19.87
N ALA A 658 -8.64 -12.41 20.89
CA ALA A 658 -8.28 -12.27 22.29
C ALA A 658 -7.06 -13.12 22.63
N TRP A 659 -7.01 -14.34 22.11
CA TRP A 659 -5.86 -15.22 22.28
C TRP A 659 -4.63 -14.72 21.49
N ASN A 660 -4.77 -14.55 20.15
CA ASN A 660 -3.63 -14.29 19.28
C ASN A 660 -2.94 -12.94 19.55
N ASN A 661 -3.72 -11.90 19.91
CA ASN A 661 -3.19 -10.55 20.04
C ASN A 661 -2.92 -10.13 21.49
N TYR A 662 -3.59 -10.79 22.46
CA TYR A 662 -3.53 -10.37 23.87
C TYR A 662 -3.18 -11.50 24.83
N GLY A 663 -3.07 -12.76 24.36
CA GLY A 663 -2.84 -13.94 25.19
C GLY A 663 -3.98 -14.22 26.19
N VAL A 664 -5.19 -13.73 25.89
CA VAL A 664 -6.37 -13.88 26.76
C VAL A 664 -7.25 -15.01 26.25
N GLU A 665 -7.42 -16.04 27.08
CA GLU A 665 -8.30 -17.16 26.79
C GLU A 665 -9.74 -16.83 27.17
N VAL A 666 -10.66 -16.96 26.20
CA VAL A 666 -12.09 -16.66 26.33
C VAL A 666 -12.89 -17.75 25.63
N THR A 667 -13.94 -18.25 26.27
CA THR A 667 -14.87 -19.17 25.63
C THR A 667 -15.85 -18.43 24.70
N PRO A 668 -16.45 -19.07 23.68
CA PRO A 668 -17.49 -18.46 22.85
C PRO A 668 -18.68 -17.90 23.65
N HIS A 669 -19.06 -18.56 24.76
CA HIS A 669 -20.12 -18.10 25.64
C HIS A 669 -19.71 -16.81 26.38
N GLU A 670 -18.53 -16.78 26.97
CA GLU A 670 -18.00 -15.56 27.62
C GLU A 670 -17.88 -14.41 26.61
N ALA A 671 -17.42 -14.69 25.42
CA ALA A 671 -17.31 -13.66 24.36
C ALA A 671 -18.66 -13.01 24.02
N GLU A 672 -19.75 -13.78 23.98
CA GLU A 672 -21.10 -13.24 23.75
C GLU A 672 -21.62 -12.47 24.99
N VAL A 673 -21.33 -12.93 26.20
CA VAL A 673 -21.63 -12.19 27.45
C VAL A 673 -20.90 -10.85 27.46
N PHE A 674 -19.60 -10.83 27.14
CA PHE A 674 -18.79 -9.61 27.09
C PHE A 674 -19.28 -8.64 26.01
N ARG A 675 -19.64 -9.17 24.84
CA ARG A 675 -20.20 -8.37 23.75
C ARG A 675 -21.49 -7.69 24.16
N ARG A 676 -22.39 -8.40 24.83
CA ARG A 676 -23.66 -7.86 25.31
C ARG A 676 -23.39 -6.78 26.37
N ALA A 677 -22.58 -7.06 27.38
CA ALA A 677 -22.21 -6.10 28.41
C ALA A 677 -21.58 -4.82 27.83
N TYR A 678 -20.73 -4.96 26.82
CA TYR A 678 -20.10 -3.83 26.13
C TYR A 678 -21.12 -2.92 25.46
N PHE A 679 -22.06 -3.46 24.66
CA PHE A 679 -23.05 -2.65 23.98
C PHE A 679 -24.21 -2.18 24.89
N GLU A 680 -24.44 -2.82 26.02
CA GLU A 680 -25.30 -2.28 27.08
C GLU A 680 -24.66 -1.07 27.75
N GLN A 681 -23.36 -1.09 27.98
CA GLN A 681 -22.60 0.04 28.53
C GLN A 681 -22.46 1.19 27.55
N PHE A 682 -22.28 0.89 26.24
CA PHE A 682 -22.04 1.87 25.18
C PHE A 682 -23.06 1.74 24.03
N PRO A 683 -24.37 2.01 24.28
CA PRO A 683 -25.43 1.73 23.31
C PRO A 683 -25.32 2.55 22.02
N LYS A 684 -24.78 3.79 22.08
CA LYS A 684 -24.62 4.64 20.88
C LYS A 684 -23.58 4.11 19.90
N LEU A 685 -22.63 3.29 20.34
CA LEU A 685 -21.72 2.60 19.43
C LEU A 685 -22.48 1.62 18.52
N LEU A 686 -23.43 0.84 19.07
CA LEU A 686 -24.23 -0.09 18.27
C LEU A 686 -25.12 0.64 17.28
N ASP A 687 -25.73 1.77 17.69
CA ASP A 687 -26.52 2.63 16.80
C ASP A 687 -25.65 3.22 15.69
N TRP A 688 -24.43 3.61 16.03
CA TRP A 688 -23.46 4.11 15.06
C TRP A 688 -23.04 3.01 14.07
N HIS A 689 -22.78 1.77 14.51
CA HIS A 689 -22.51 0.62 13.65
C HIS A 689 -23.62 0.37 12.62
N ARG A 690 -24.88 0.38 13.08
CA ARG A 690 -26.04 0.21 12.20
C ARG A 690 -26.13 1.33 11.18
N ARG A 691 -25.91 2.57 11.60
CA ARG A 691 -25.93 3.76 10.75
C ARG A 691 -24.81 3.71 9.70
N GLN A 692 -23.56 3.34 10.05
CA GLN A 692 -22.46 3.25 9.10
C GLN A 692 -22.72 2.19 8.02
N ARG A 693 -23.21 1.03 8.40
CA ARG A 693 -23.60 -0.02 7.44
C ARG A 693 -24.72 0.44 6.52
N ALA A 694 -25.73 1.12 7.04
CA ALA A 694 -26.83 1.67 6.24
C ALA A 694 -26.35 2.76 5.26
N LEU A 695 -25.41 3.62 5.67
CA LEU A 695 -24.78 4.61 4.79
C LEU A 695 -23.99 3.94 3.69
N ALA A 696 -23.18 2.92 4.02
CA ALA A 696 -22.43 2.15 3.04
C ALA A 696 -23.36 1.46 2.04
N GLN A 697 -24.44 0.83 2.48
CA GLN A 697 -25.45 0.22 1.60
C GLN A 697 -26.16 1.23 0.71
N LYS A 698 -26.43 2.44 1.22
CA LYS A 698 -27.15 3.47 0.46
C LYS A 698 -26.27 4.18 -0.56
N PHE A 699 -25.02 4.47 -0.20
CA PHE A 699 -24.15 5.36 -0.98
C PHE A 699 -22.89 4.69 -1.52
N GLY A 700 -22.63 3.40 -1.20
CA GLY A 700 -21.41 2.71 -1.55
C GLY A 700 -20.16 3.26 -0.85
N ARG A 701 -20.32 4.14 0.16
CA ARG A 701 -19.21 4.81 0.83
C ARG A 701 -19.56 5.31 2.23
N VAL A 702 -18.52 5.59 3.01
CA VAL A 702 -18.61 6.28 4.31
C VAL A 702 -17.57 7.39 4.37
N GLU A 703 -17.73 8.34 5.30
CA GLU A 703 -16.87 9.50 5.47
C GLU A 703 -16.37 9.64 6.90
N SER A 704 -15.13 10.11 7.06
CA SER A 704 -14.59 10.54 8.35
C SER A 704 -15.08 11.97 8.72
N PRO A 705 -14.95 12.38 9.97
CA PRO A 705 -15.29 13.75 10.38
C PRO A 705 -14.57 14.85 9.60
N LEU A 706 -13.36 14.60 9.11
CA LEU A 706 -12.60 15.57 8.31
C LEU A 706 -12.96 15.54 6.82
N GLY A 707 -13.82 14.61 6.40
CA GLY A 707 -14.30 14.49 5.01
C GLY A 707 -13.54 13.47 4.17
N ARG A 708 -12.61 12.69 4.74
CA ARG A 708 -11.99 11.58 4.02
C ARG A 708 -13.05 10.54 3.69
N VAL A 709 -13.12 10.16 2.42
CA VAL A 709 -14.08 9.17 1.90
C VAL A 709 -13.44 7.78 1.87
N ARG A 710 -14.22 6.76 2.18
CA ARG A 710 -13.92 5.35 1.95
C ARG A 710 -15.01 4.74 1.08
N HIS A 711 -14.67 4.40 -0.16
CA HIS A 711 -15.56 3.73 -1.11
C HIS A 711 -15.59 2.22 -0.85
N LEU A 712 -16.77 1.64 -0.81
CA LEU A 712 -17.04 0.26 -0.41
C LEU A 712 -17.91 -0.47 -1.46
N PRO A 713 -17.44 -0.65 -2.70
CA PRO A 713 -18.24 -1.31 -3.74
C PRO A 713 -18.64 -2.75 -3.36
N ASP A 714 -17.80 -3.44 -2.59
CA ASP A 714 -18.05 -4.80 -2.13
C ASP A 714 -19.23 -4.94 -1.16
N ILE A 715 -19.83 -3.84 -0.69
CA ILE A 715 -21.05 -3.86 0.11
C ILE A 715 -22.25 -4.43 -0.67
N TYR A 716 -22.19 -4.36 -2.01
CA TYR A 716 -23.21 -4.88 -2.91
C TYR A 716 -22.90 -6.31 -3.41
N SER A 717 -21.85 -6.93 -2.91
CA SER A 717 -21.47 -8.28 -3.33
C SER A 717 -22.57 -9.30 -3.04
N PRO A 718 -22.88 -10.21 -3.98
CA PRO A 718 -23.77 -11.35 -3.74
C PRO A 718 -23.18 -12.33 -2.71
N ASP A 719 -21.88 -12.37 -2.55
CA ASP A 719 -21.22 -13.13 -1.49
C ASP A 719 -21.41 -12.43 -0.14
N ARG A 720 -22.18 -13.07 0.74
CA ARG A 720 -22.47 -12.54 2.08
C ARG A 720 -21.21 -12.31 2.94
N LYS A 721 -20.15 -13.08 2.74
CA LYS A 721 -18.89 -12.90 3.49
C LYS A 721 -18.18 -11.62 3.05
N VAL A 722 -18.13 -11.38 1.74
CA VAL A 722 -17.54 -10.16 1.15
C VAL A 722 -18.33 -8.93 1.57
N ALA A 723 -19.65 -8.96 1.46
CA ALA A 723 -20.52 -7.85 1.89
C ALA A 723 -20.42 -7.58 3.40
N ALA A 724 -20.32 -8.63 4.23
CA ALA A 724 -20.13 -8.49 5.67
C ALA A 724 -18.78 -7.85 6.02
N GLU A 725 -17.71 -8.17 5.28
CA GLU A 725 -16.41 -7.54 5.44
C GLU A 725 -16.45 -6.07 5.07
N ALA A 726 -17.08 -5.71 3.95
CA ALA A 726 -17.31 -4.31 3.58
C ALA A 726 -18.11 -3.56 4.66
N GLY A 727 -19.09 -4.22 5.28
CA GLY A 727 -19.83 -3.68 6.43
C GLY A 727 -18.98 -3.45 7.68
N ARG A 728 -17.95 -4.26 7.93
CA ARG A 728 -16.96 -4.00 8.99
C ARG A 728 -16.03 -2.84 8.62
N GLN A 729 -15.58 -2.79 7.38
CA GLN A 729 -14.76 -1.68 6.87
C GLN A 729 -15.50 -0.34 6.96
N ALA A 730 -16.83 -0.31 6.77
CA ALA A 730 -17.66 0.89 6.94
C ALA A 730 -17.61 1.44 8.38
N ILE A 731 -17.49 0.55 9.37
CA ILE A 731 -17.33 0.92 10.78
C ILE A 731 -15.90 1.37 11.08
N ASN A 732 -14.91 0.61 10.64
CA ASN A 732 -13.51 0.82 11.02
C ASN A 732 -12.89 2.05 10.35
N SER A 733 -13.18 2.27 9.06
CA SER A 733 -12.49 3.28 8.26
C SER A 733 -12.62 4.71 8.79
N PRO A 734 -13.81 5.22 9.21
CA PRO A 734 -13.91 6.57 9.76
C PRO A 734 -13.10 6.80 11.04
N VAL A 735 -12.99 5.77 11.90
CA VAL A 735 -12.23 5.86 13.16
C VAL A 735 -10.73 5.87 12.86
N GLN A 736 -10.27 4.89 12.11
CA GLN A 736 -8.85 4.73 11.80
C GLN A 736 -8.29 5.89 10.97
N SER A 737 -9.08 6.36 9.99
CA SER A 737 -8.64 7.49 9.17
C SER A 737 -8.57 8.78 9.97
N PHE A 738 -9.55 9.04 10.84
CA PHE A 738 -9.53 10.25 11.65
C PHE A 738 -8.36 10.24 12.66
N ALA A 739 -8.11 9.11 13.34
CA ALA A 739 -6.97 8.96 14.24
C ALA A 739 -5.63 9.22 13.51
N SER A 740 -5.46 8.65 12.32
CA SER A 740 -4.27 8.90 11.50
C SER A 740 -4.16 10.36 11.03
N ASP A 741 -5.27 10.96 10.60
CA ASP A 741 -5.28 12.37 10.16
C ASP A 741 -4.91 13.32 11.30
N LEU A 742 -5.28 13.02 12.57
CA LEU A 742 -4.86 13.78 13.75
C LEU A 742 -3.34 13.79 13.88
N ALA A 743 -2.68 12.62 13.82
CA ALA A 743 -1.23 12.53 13.96
C ALA A 743 -0.49 13.28 12.83
N ILE A 744 -0.96 13.15 11.59
CA ILE A 744 -0.36 13.84 10.45
C ILE A 744 -0.56 15.37 10.53
N LEU A 745 -1.74 15.84 10.96
CA LEU A 745 -1.99 17.27 11.18
C LEU A 745 -1.12 17.82 12.32
N ALA A 746 -0.95 17.06 13.40
CA ALA A 746 -0.04 17.41 14.49
C ALA A 746 1.40 17.55 13.99
N LEU A 747 1.91 16.57 13.23
CA LEU A 747 3.24 16.61 12.62
C LEU A 747 3.45 17.86 11.76
N VAL A 748 2.46 18.23 10.94
CA VAL A 748 2.51 19.44 10.10
C VAL A 748 2.63 20.69 10.98
N ASN A 749 1.87 20.78 12.08
CA ASN A 749 1.90 21.95 12.97
C ASN A 749 3.20 22.00 13.77
N ILE A 750 3.69 20.88 14.29
CA ILE A 750 4.97 20.76 15.00
C ILE A 750 6.12 21.24 14.10
N THR A 751 6.21 20.70 12.90
CA THR A 751 7.28 21.06 11.96
C THR A 751 7.25 22.54 11.59
N ARG A 752 6.05 23.12 11.42
CA ARG A 752 5.88 24.55 11.16
C ARG A 752 6.37 25.40 12.32
N ASP A 753 6.06 25.00 13.56
CA ASP A 753 6.49 25.73 14.75
C ASP A 753 7.98 25.58 15.01
N PHE A 754 8.57 24.40 14.75
CA PHE A 754 10.03 24.23 14.79
C PHE A 754 10.75 25.22 13.86
N LYS A 755 10.30 25.27 12.58
CA LYS A 755 10.84 26.24 11.61
C LYS A 755 10.67 27.69 12.08
N ARG A 756 9.48 28.03 12.60
CA ARG A 756 9.21 29.42 13.09
C ARG A 756 10.08 29.83 14.27
N LYS A 757 10.39 28.90 15.16
CA LYS A 757 11.22 29.11 16.35
C LYS A 757 12.72 28.93 16.10
N GLY A 758 13.09 28.47 14.90
CA GLY A 758 14.49 28.21 14.55
C GLY A 758 15.08 26.98 15.24
N LEU A 759 14.23 26.03 15.69
CA LEU A 759 14.67 24.79 16.31
C LEU A 759 15.29 23.85 15.30
N LYS A 760 16.33 23.13 15.69
CA LYS A 760 17.01 22.12 14.91
C LYS A 760 16.38 20.73 15.08
N ALA A 761 15.56 20.55 16.12
CA ALA A 761 14.76 19.35 16.33
C ALA A 761 13.97 18.99 15.09
N PHE A 762 13.88 17.70 14.77
CA PHE A 762 13.14 17.22 13.60
C PHE A 762 12.50 15.86 13.83
N SER A 763 11.43 15.55 13.09
CA SER A 763 10.84 14.24 13.12
C SER A 763 11.70 13.23 12.35
N VAL A 764 11.81 12.02 12.90
CA VAL A 764 12.46 10.86 12.26
C VAL A 764 11.44 9.83 11.79
N GLY A 765 10.15 10.07 12.03
CA GLY A 765 9.07 9.22 11.52
C GLY A 765 7.80 9.27 12.36
N ALA A 766 6.81 8.54 11.86
CA ALA A 766 5.57 8.27 12.59
C ALA A 766 5.33 6.75 12.58
N VAL A 767 5.05 6.17 13.73
CA VAL A 767 4.82 4.75 13.91
C VAL A 767 3.50 4.53 14.63
N HIS A 768 2.51 3.97 13.92
CA HIS A 768 1.13 3.88 14.38
C HIS A 768 0.56 5.27 14.75
N ASP A 769 0.31 5.50 16.02
CA ASP A 769 -0.27 6.74 16.56
C ASP A 769 0.80 7.64 17.20
N ALA A 770 2.07 7.22 17.19
CA ALA A 770 3.20 7.93 17.75
C ALA A 770 3.98 8.73 16.71
N LEU A 771 4.44 9.90 17.09
CA LEU A 771 5.41 10.70 16.34
C LEU A 771 6.78 10.64 17.03
N ASN A 772 7.81 10.35 16.24
CA ASN A 772 9.18 10.21 16.72
C ASN A 772 10.05 11.37 16.27
N PHE A 773 10.88 11.87 17.17
CA PHE A 773 11.73 13.02 16.93
C PHE A 773 13.16 12.76 17.42
N GLU A 774 14.09 13.38 16.74
CA GLU A 774 15.47 13.57 17.18
C GLU A 774 15.62 15.02 17.59
N VAL A 775 15.97 15.25 18.84
CA VAL A 775 15.96 16.59 19.48
C VAL A 775 17.35 16.87 20.05
N PRO A 776 18.03 17.99 19.68
CA PRO A 776 19.24 18.42 20.36
C PRO A 776 19.02 18.54 21.86
N GLU A 777 19.99 18.11 22.68
CA GLU A 777 19.86 18.11 24.15
C GLU A 777 19.52 19.51 24.72
N ASP A 778 20.04 20.58 24.12
CA ASP A 778 19.75 21.96 24.51
C ASP A 778 18.35 22.46 24.09
N GLU A 779 17.69 21.76 23.15
CA GLU A 779 16.34 22.12 22.68
C GLU A 779 15.21 21.30 23.33
N VAL A 780 15.52 20.22 24.08
CA VAL A 780 14.50 19.30 24.64
C VAL A 780 13.46 20.04 25.49
N ARG A 781 13.88 21.01 26.27
CA ARG A 781 13.00 21.83 27.16
C ARG A 781 11.94 22.61 26.41
N ILE A 782 12.22 23.00 25.18
CA ILE A 782 11.29 23.76 24.32
C ILE A 782 10.51 22.79 23.43
N ALA A 783 11.19 21.78 22.87
CA ALA A 783 10.61 20.89 21.89
C ALA A 783 9.59 19.93 22.51
N ALA A 784 9.88 19.35 23.69
CA ALA A 784 9.01 18.32 24.27
C ALA A 784 7.61 18.86 24.65
N PRO A 785 7.46 19.97 25.39
CA PRO A 785 6.14 20.57 25.66
C PRO A 785 5.43 21.05 24.39
N LEU A 786 6.18 21.53 23.39
CA LEU A 786 5.63 21.99 22.11
C LEU A 786 5.05 20.85 21.30
N ILE A 787 5.73 19.71 21.24
CA ILE A 787 5.26 18.48 20.59
C ILE A 787 3.96 18.03 21.25
N LYS A 788 3.94 17.88 22.59
CA LYS A 788 2.73 17.51 23.34
C LYS A 788 1.58 18.46 23.02
N TYR A 789 1.82 19.77 23.12
CA TYR A 789 0.80 20.78 22.83
C TYR A 789 0.14 20.58 21.46
N HIS A 790 0.92 20.39 20.40
CA HIS A 790 0.37 20.22 19.05
C HIS A 790 -0.30 18.86 18.83
N MET A 791 0.15 17.81 19.50
CA MET A 791 -0.53 16.51 19.49
C MET A 791 -1.93 16.63 20.11
N GLU A 792 -2.06 17.32 21.23
CA GLU A 792 -3.32 17.47 21.96
C GLU A 792 -4.25 18.55 21.40
N ASN A 793 -3.69 19.58 20.76
CA ASN A 793 -4.42 20.77 20.31
C ASN A 793 -4.43 20.92 18.79
N VAL A 794 -4.79 19.85 18.08
CA VAL A 794 -4.98 19.92 16.62
C VAL A 794 -6.14 20.87 16.31
N PRO A 795 -5.97 21.92 15.48
CA PRO A 795 -6.97 22.99 15.28
C PRO A 795 -8.12 22.55 14.37
N LEU A 796 -8.84 21.50 14.77
CA LEU A 796 -9.92 20.86 14.01
C LEU A 796 -11.10 21.81 13.75
N MET A 797 -11.51 22.58 14.77
CA MET A 797 -12.60 23.55 14.62
C MET A 797 -12.27 24.64 13.62
N LYS A 798 -11.07 25.19 13.72
CA LYS A 798 -10.58 26.27 12.83
C LYS A 798 -10.51 25.81 11.37
N HIS A 799 -9.98 24.62 11.14
CA HIS A 799 -9.71 24.14 9.77
C HIS A 799 -10.85 23.34 9.18
N PHE A 800 -11.58 22.56 9.96
CA PHE A 800 -12.56 21.61 9.45
C PHE A 800 -13.98 21.81 10.01
N GLY A 801 -14.16 22.76 10.94
CA GLY A 801 -15.45 23.00 11.59
C GLY A 801 -15.91 21.84 12.48
N TYR A 802 -14.96 21.00 12.93
CA TYR A 802 -15.25 19.84 13.77
C TYR A 802 -14.86 20.11 15.23
N HIS A 803 -15.84 19.99 16.13
CA HIS A 803 -15.62 20.07 17.57
C HIS A 803 -15.36 18.66 18.12
N MET A 804 -14.20 18.44 18.73
CA MET A 804 -13.85 17.20 19.40
C MET A 804 -14.39 17.23 20.84
N PRO A 805 -15.37 16.38 21.20
CA PRO A 805 -16.01 16.44 22.53
C PRO A 805 -15.19 15.77 23.65
N VAL A 806 -14.12 15.08 23.32
CA VAL A 806 -13.23 14.41 24.26
C VAL A 806 -11.82 14.99 24.15
N PRO A 807 -11.05 15.10 25.25
CA PRO A 807 -9.65 15.49 25.17
C PRO A 807 -8.85 14.44 24.39
N ILE A 808 -7.95 14.90 23.54
CA ILE A 808 -6.92 14.07 22.94
C ILE A 808 -5.67 14.25 23.78
N LEU A 809 -5.09 13.16 24.26
CA LEU A 809 -3.91 13.18 25.11
C LEU A 809 -2.72 12.56 24.40
N GLY A 810 -1.55 13.13 24.61
CA GLY A 810 -0.28 12.67 24.09
C GLY A 810 0.72 12.42 25.21
N ASP A 811 1.25 11.20 25.29
CA ASP A 811 2.21 10.77 26.28
C ASP A 811 3.63 10.96 25.73
N VAL A 812 4.42 11.85 26.35
CA VAL A 812 5.80 12.14 25.94
C VAL A 812 6.74 11.19 26.65
N ALA A 813 7.57 10.50 25.89
CA ALA A 813 8.64 9.66 26.40
C ALA A 813 9.99 10.08 25.80
N LEU A 814 11.01 10.11 26.66
CA LEU A 814 12.36 10.52 26.31
C LEU A 814 13.37 9.40 26.61
N SER A 815 14.41 9.33 25.82
CA SER A 815 15.57 8.46 26.07
C SER A 815 16.68 8.76 25.09
N ARG A 816 17.83 8.12 25.27
CA ARG A 816 18.87 8.08 24.23
C ARG A 816 18.53 7.09 23.12
N TYR A 817 17.94 5.94 23.46
CA TYR A 817 17.56 4.89 22.54
C TYR A 817 16.06 4.59 22.58
N TRP A 818 15.47 4.31 21.44
CA TRP A 818 14.02 4.06 21.29
C TRP A 818 13.51 2.89 22.17
N GLY A 819 14.38 1.91 22.44
CA GLY A 819 14.06 0.76 23.29
C GLY A 819 13.92 1.07 24.80
N ASP A 820 14.57 2.15 25.28
CA ASP A 820 14.71 2.49 26.69
C ASP A 820 13.94 3.73 27.12
N LYS A 821 12.98 4.15 26.27
CA LYS A 821 12.19 5.35 26.53
C LYS A 821 11.42 5.29 27.86
N GLU A 822 11.46 6.40 28.57
CA GLU A 822 10.72 6.63 29.81
C GLU A 822 9.72 7.77 29.63
N GLU A 823 8.49 7.53 30.10
CA GLU A 823 7.42 8.50 30.04
C GLU A 823 7.66 9.65 31.04
N VAL A 824 7.53 10.86 30.55
CA VAL A 824 7.65 12.06 31.39
C VAL A 824 6.27 12.41 31.94
N PRO A 825 6.06 12.37 33.26
CA PRO A 825 4.81 12.81 33.86
C PRO A 825 4.44 14.25 33.46
N GLU A 826 3.19 14.51 33.20
CA GLU A 826 2.72 15.79 32.68
C GLU A 826 3.05 16.99 33.62
N ASP A 827 2.89 16.80 34.93
CA ASP A 827 3.23 17.80 35.94
C ASP A 827 4.73 18.09 36.01
N ILE A 828 5.57 17.17 35.59
CA ILE A 828 7.01 17.35 35.42
C ILE A 828 7.31 18.07 34.12
N LEU A 829 6.74 17.62 33.01
CA LEU A 829 6.98 18.16 31.67
C LEU A 829 6.59 19.63 31.55
N LEU A 830 5.53 20.06 32.24
CA LEU A 830 5.02 21.44 32.20
C LEU A 830 5.63 22.36 33.25
N ASP A 831 6.44 21.85 34.18
CA ASP A 831 7.20 22.64 35.17
C ASP A 831 8.70 22.62 34.82
N GLU A 832 9.21 23.76 34.35
CA GLU A 832 10.59 23.89 33.85
C GLU A 832 11.63 23.39 34.86
N GLY A 833 11.47 23.71 36.15
CA GLY A 833 12.41 23.33 37.23
C GLY A 833 12.36 21.83 37.55
N LYS A 834 11.17 21.22 37.52
CA LYS A 834 11.01 19.78 37.70
C LYS A 834 11.54 19.04 36.47
N PHE A 835 11.28 19.54 35.28
CA PHE A 835 11.71 18.90 34.04
C PHE A 835 13.23 18.90 33.91
N ASP A 836 13.89 19.98 34.29
CA ASP A 836 15.36 20.03 34.37
C ASP A 836 15.96 19.01 35.35
N LYS A 837 15.32 18.82 36.50
CA LYS A 837 15.77 17.82 37.46
C LYS A 837 15.55 16.39 36.89
N TRP A 838 14.43 16.22 36.23
CA TRP A 838 14.10 14.92 35.64
C TRP A 838 15.11 14.57 34.52
N LEU A 839 15.40 15.48 33.59
CA LEU A 839 16.40 15.29 32.52
C LEU A 839 17.77 14.92 33.12
N LYS A 840 18.25 15.69 34.11
CA LYS A 840 19.53 15.39 34.75
C LYS A 840 19.56 14.04 35.46
N SER A 841 18.45 13.62 36.10
CA SER A 841 18.38 12.31 36.78
C SER A 841 18.38 11.12 35.82
N HIS A 842 18.03 11.36 34.54
CA HIS A 842 18.00 10.32 33.46
C HIS A 842 19.20 10.43 32.50
N GLY A 843 20.16 11.34 32.81
CA GLY A 843 21.35 11.51 31.97
C GLY A 843 21.08 12.11 30.58
N LEU A 844 20.04 12.95 30.53
CA LEU A 844 19.56 13.61 29.32
C LEU A 844 19.77 15.12 29.42
#